data_1290d313bebfcca6280c14bd373e7ae3
#
_entry.id   1290d313bebfcca6280c14bd373e7ae3
#
_cell.length_a   1.000
_cell.length_b   1.000
_cell.length_c   1.000
_cell.angle_alpha   90.00
_cell.angle_beta   90.00
_cell.angle_gamma   90.00
#
_symmetry.space_group_name_H-M   'P 1'
#
loop_
_entity.id
_entity.type
_entity.pdbx_description
1 polymer ?
#
loop_
_entity_poly.entity_id
_entity_poly.type
_entity_poly.pdbx_seq_one_letter_code
_entity_poly.pdbx_strand_id
1 'polypeptide(L)'
;MTLATKAASVLGYRVLPTVILTVITYFALFLAFSITDKLPNVPSPGAQGGLDLKEAYEDLRHITAHPHPYNSHANDHVREYLLSRLHTITQDYPHVHIADDLSSNGSWAGSLYGVYFEGTNLLVKIDGTDSSSSGAATGGILFSAHYDSVSTAPGATDDGMGVATLLQLVKYFSKNRMRRTAVFNINNGEEDWLNGAHAFLEHPWSNLTEVFLNLEGAAAGGRPILFRSTSTSAVRSFRNTKLVLHPHANVLSSDAFSRGLIRSGTDFSVYVGPGTRPPMDGLDLAFYKGRSRYHTKYDAVQHTVGGQKSLWSMMEVAKGVGIGLLDAPLQESEPDTKKKDPAVYFDVFKSVLFVFPLTKLLTFNIVALVIGPLLLIALVVYERIVLRQILPPDEEGSRAPARRPLASLIHIIWTHAKFWVAFAVAFGMLVLEILLYVVINPFVIYSYPYLILVSFLALAYLGLAFTLTFPSCLPFYHPKINNLFKPHLEPPAQDQKRTIFFHLYFFTWMLLILATIGITHLDPGLGSGYLVSPWNVCAGVGSLLTVVEAIVLSTLVKSQPYAAGPAAGHEELDGERPSTSNGSSPSDERTPLLRRVDDEVPGENSDAQLARRDLSEEEEEGGGVGTLATWWWIPQFLVSVPIPVALLGHVTAILLDAMPQTLADGASPWGVYLMAALSALLLVLPLSPFAYKLRPYRPLTLLVFLTFLLSTLYAWLAFPFSSQDPLKLYFQQRVELYPTVSGTSLGTPIVSRPKITTVLSGPKKYLRSSILPHLPSANVVKEIKCDDDLAKRGLVKCEWDSGVERMPVPGMLSYANLPETGLDPPWADGEFIRFDVQRTNETTARIHVRGRNTRSCRVYFDNRPIHKYTLLDLRDDEGAAKYASSGKGMQPGYEVPPTGVTEVRLWSRTWEKEFVVEVDWQGPASDETVAEKSACMEGRVACEWVEYESGLVDNGSLGLDNAARDGPKIPALEEVLTFLPEWAVISKATDGLVEAWAPFVL
;
A
#
# COMPACT_ATOMS: atom_id res chain seq x y z
N MET A 1 9.82 54.33 15.00
CA MET A 1 9.24 53.20 14.25
C MET A 1 7.91 52.81 14.89
N THR A 2 6.79 52.93 14.15
CA THR A 2 5.47 52.56 14.64
C THR A 2 5.40 51.05 14.78
N LEU A 3 4.48 50.53 15.62
CA LEU A 3 4.26 49.10 15.82
C LEU A 3 3.97 48.39 14.49
N ALA A 4 3.31 49.09 13.55
CA ALA A 4 3.03 48.60 12.19
C ALA A 4 4.31 48.41 11.35
N THR A 5 5.27 49.29 11.44
CA THR A 5 6.55 49.17 10.72
C THR A 5 7.43 48.04 11.28
N LYS A 6 7.40 47.81 12.60
CA LYS A 6 8.06 46.66 13.23
C LYS A 6 7.38 45.33 12.83
N ALA A 7 6.07 45.27 12.82
CA ALA A 7 5.33 44.07 12.40
C ALA A 7 5.58 43.76 10.90
N ALA A 8 5.61 44.79 10.03
CA ALA A 8 5.89 44.62 8.60
C ALA A 8 7.34 44.18 8.34
N SER A 9 8.29 44.62 9.17
CA SER A 9 9.68 44.15 9.07
C SER A 9 9.85 42.67 9.49
N VAL A 10 9.04 42.18 10.45
CA VAL A 10 9.06 40.81 10.90
C VAL A 10 8.30 39.85 9.97
N LEU A 11 7.24 40.33 9.29
CA LEU A 11 6.38 39.51 8.41
C LEU A 11 6.73 39.58 6.93
N GLY A 12 7.78 40.33 6.57
CA GLY A 12 8.25 40.50 5.19
C GLY A 12 8.73 39.21 4.55
N TYR A 13 8.78 39.17 3.19
CA TYR A 13 9.37 38.09 2.42
C TYR A 13 10.89 38.08 2.57
N ARG A 14 11.34 37.64 3.77
CA ARG A 14 12.76 37.60 4.17
C ARG A 14 13.14 36.15 4.52
N VAL A 15 14.44 35.90 4.59
CA VAL A 15 15.03 34.59 4.89
C VAL A 15 14.44 33.99 6.18
N LEU A 16 14.57 34.67 7.31
CA LEU A 16 14.20 34.14 8.61
C LEU A 16 12.69 33.86 8.78
N PRO A 17 11.78 34.78 8.43
CA PRO A 17 10.33 34.51 8.51
C PRO A 17 9.92 33.34 7.62
N THR A 18 10.48 33.22 6.41
CA THR A 18 10.16 32.10 5.49
C THR A 18 10.66 30.78 6.04
N VAL A 19 11.84 30.71 6.60
CA VAL A 19 12.39 29.50 7.24
C VAL A 19 11.54 29.10 8.44
N ILE A 20 11.21 30.06 9.33
CA ILE A 20 10.40 29.81 10.52
C ILE A 20 9.03 29.24 10.12
N LEU A 21 8.32 29.89 9.19
CA LEU A 21 7.00 29.42 8.75
C LEU A 21 7.06 28.02 8.11
N THR A 22 8.08 27.76 7.31
CA THR A 22 8.30 26.43 6.69
C THR A 22 8.52 25.37 7.76
N VAL A 23 9.44 25.61 8.70
CA VAL A 23 9.75 24.64 9.77
C VAL A 23 8.53 24.40 10.64
N ILE A 24 7.82 25.45 11.04
CA ILE A 24 6.59 25.32 11.85
C ILE A 24 5.55 24.49 11.08
N THR A 25 5.33 24.76 9.80
CA THR A 25 4.33 24.04 8.98
C THR A 25 4.65 22.56 8.88
N TYR A 26 5.87 22.19 8.49
CA TYR A 26 6.25 20.78 8.36
C TYR A 26 6.27 20.07 9.71
N PHE A 27 6.74 20.74 10.77
CA PHE A 27 6.73 20.20 12.13
C PHE A 27 5.29 19.98 12.64
N ALA A 28 4.40 20.96 12.42
CA ALA A 28 2.99 20.84 12.81
C ALA A 28 2.27 19.70 12.07
N LEU A 29 2.53 19.53 10.77
CA LEU A 29 1.99 18.42 9.99
C LEU A 29 2.56 17.08 10.44
N PHE A 30 3.87 16.99 10.67
CA PHE A 30 4.50 15.79 11.23
C PHE A 30 3.91 15.41 12.59
N LEU A 31 3.73 16.40 13.48
CA LEU A 31 3.12 16.19 14.79
C LEU A 31 1.66 15.75 14.66
N ALA A 32 0.89 16.37 13.75
CA ALA A 32 -0.48 15.98 13.46
C ALA A 32 -0.57 14.53 12.98
N PHE A 33 0.26 14.11 12.02
CA PHE A 33 0.32 12.72 11.57
C PHE A 33 0.69 11.76 12.70
N SER A 34 1.72 12.11 13.49
CA SER A 34 2.19 11.26 14.61
C SER A 34 1.14 11.09 15.71
N ILE A 35 0.34 12.12 15.98
CA ILE A 35 -0.73 12.07 16.98
C ILE A 35 -1.92 11.27 16.44
N THR A 36 -2.33 11.53 15.21
CA THR A 36 -3.52 10.90 14.62
C THR A 36 -3.30 9.46 14.20
N ASP A 37 -2.03 9.04 14.03
CA ASP A 37 -1.68 7.64 13.78
C ASP A 37 -1.83 6.74 15.01
N LYS A 38 -1.81 7.31 16.21
CA LYS A 38 -2.02 6.55 17.45
C LYS A 38 -3.42 5.92 17.45
N LEU A 39 -3.47 4.68 17.92
CA LEU A 39 -4.73 3.98 18.12
C LEU A 39 -5.58 4.69 19.18
N PRO A 40 -6.91 4.73 19.03
CA PRO A 40 -7.80 5.29 20.04
C PRO A 40 -7.66 4.52 21.36
N ASN A 41 -7.88 5.23 22.46
CA ASN A 41 -7.93 4.57 23.74
C ASN A 41 -9.20 3.74 23.85
N VAL A 42 -9.09 2.57 24.46
CA VAL A 42 -10.24 1.72 24.73
C VAL A 42 -11.11 2.41 25.80
N PRO A 43 -12.41 2.60 25.55
CA PRO A 43 -13.33 3.11 26.55
C PRO A 43 -13.47 2.15 27.74
N SER A 44 -13.87 2.68 28.90
CA SER A 44 -14.21 1.82 30.05
C SER A 44 -15.34 0.85 29.68
N PRO A 45 -15.46 -0.32 30.33
CA PRO A 45 -16.45 -1.33 29.98
C PRO A 45 -17.89 -0.80 29.86
N GLY A 46 -18.31 0.11 30.74
CA GLY A 46 -19.64 0.72 30.67
C GLY A 46 -19.83 1.73 29.53
N ALA A 47 -18.76 2.17 28.87
CA ALA A 47 -18.76 3.15 27.77
C ALA A 47 -18.49 2.53 26.40
N GLN A 48 -18.42 1.20 26.30
CA GLN A 48 -18.14 0.47 25.04
C GLN A 48 -19.38 0.35 24.12
N GLY A 49 -20.48 0.98 24.47
CA GLY A 49 -21.65 1.10 23.62
C GLY A 49 -22.32 -0.24 23.26
N GLY A 50 -22.31 -1.20 24.19
CA GLY A 50 -22.92 -2.52 24.03
C GLY A 50 -21.98 -3.60 23.44
N LEU A 51 -20.73 -3.26 23.16
CA LEU A 51 -19.66 -4.21 22.89
C LEU A 51 -18.93 -4.58 24.19
N ASP A 52 -18.27 -5.72 24.22
CA ASP A 52 -17.44 -6.19 25.32
C ASP A 52 -16.07 -6.63 24.81
N LEU A 53 -15.08 -5.73 24.92
CA LEU A 53 -13.72 -6.00 24.46
C LEU A 53 -13.06 -7.15 25.25
N LYS A 54 -13.38 -7.30 26.54
CA LYS A 54 -12.77 -8.37 27.33
C LYS A 54 -13.21 -9.73 26.81
N GLU A 55 -14.52 -9.89 26.62
CA GLU A 55 -15.09 -11.11 26.05
C GLU A 55 -14.54 -11.38 24.63
N ALA A 56 -14.52 -10.36 23.75
CA ALA A 56 -13.95 -10.49 22.41
C ALA A 56 -12.48 -10.93 22.42
N TYR A 57 -11.72 -10.44 23.39
CA TYR A 57 -10.31 -10.78 23.52
C TYR A 57 -10.10 -12.21 24.06
N GLU A 58 -10.99 -12.67 24.91
CA GLU A 58 -11.03 -14.08 25.36
C GLU A 58 -11.40 -15.01 24.21
N ASP A 59 -12.44 -14.68 23.42
CA ASP A 59 -12.80 -15.41 22.21
C ASP A 59 -11.62 -15.47 21.23
N LEU A 60 -10.95 -14.34 20.97
CA LEU A 60 -9.76 -14.27 20.12
C LEU A 60 -8.65 -15.23 20.60
N ARG A 61 -8.38 -15.27 21.90
CA ARG A 61 -7.34 -16.15 22.46
C ARG A 61 -7.67 -17.63 22.29
N HIS A 62 -8.94 -18.00 22.36
CA HIS A 62 -9.38 -19.38 22.12
C HIS A 62 -9.26 -19.76 20.65
N ILE A 63 -9.74 -18.89 19.75
CA ILE A 63 -9.71 -19.13 18.30
C ILE A 63 -8.27 -19.28 17.81
N THR A 64 -7.38 -18.42 18.31
CA THR A 64 -5.99 -18.31 17.80
C THR A 64 -4.95 -18.92 18.74
N ALA A 65 -5.36 -19.95 19.51
CA ALA A 65 -4.43 -20.64 20.41
C ALA A 65 -3.35 -21.40 19.63
N HIS A 66 -3.71 -21.96 18.48
CA HIS A 66 -2.86 -22.71 17.57
C HIS A 66 -3.12 -22.34 16.12
N PRO A 67 -2.22 -22.59 15.17
CA PRO A 67 -2.54 -22.60 13.75
C PRO A 67 -3.68 -23.60 13.47
N HIS A 68 -4.69 -23.16 12.73
CA HIS A 68 -5.91 -23.94 12.46
C HIS A 68 -6.36 -23.81 11.00
N PRO A 69 -5.46 -24.18 10.04
CA PRO A 69 -5.83 -24.14 8.63
C PRO A 69 -7.02 -25.08 8.36
N TYR A 70 -7.85 -24.75 7.39
CA TYR A 70 -9.12 -25.43 7.08
C TYR A 70 -8.98 -26.95 6.88
N ASN A 71 -7.79 -27.44 6.58
CA ASN A 71 -7.46 -28.86 6.39
C ASN A 71 -6.83 -29.49 7.65
N SER A 72 -7.12 -28.98 8.86
CA SER A 72 -6.57 -29.46 10.13
C SER A 72 -7.65 -29.90 11.12
N HIS A 73 -7.29 -30.75 12.09
CA HIS A 73 -8.14 -31.08 13.23
C HIS A 73 -8.33 -29.88 14.17
N ALA A 74 -7.33 -29.04 14.31
CA ALA A 74 -7.44 -27.80 15.08
C ALA A 74 -8.55 -26.89 14.56
N ASN A 75 -8.77 -26.85 13.24
CA ASN A 75 -9.87 -26.11 12.64
C ASN A 75 -11.25 -26.67 13.05
N ASP A 76 -11.40 -27.99 13.14
CA ASP A 76 -12.62 -28.59 13.62
C ASP A 76 -12.93 -28.19 15.07
N HIS A 77 -11.93 -28.13 15.96
CA HIS A 77 -12.09 -27.67 17.34
C HIS A 77 -12.47 -26.17 17.42
N VAL A 78 -11.84 -25.32 16.59
CA VAL A 78 -12.23 -23.90 16.51
C VAL A 78 -13.68 -23.76 16.04
N ARG A 79 -14.09 -24.54 15.05
CA ARG A 79 -15.47 -24.56 14.56
C ARG A 79 -16.47 -24.97 15.64
N GLU A 80 -16.20 -26.03 16.40
CA GLU A 80 -17.02 -26.49 17.53
C GLU A 80 -17.14 -25.40 18.61
N TYR A 81 -16.02 -24.76 18.96
CA TYR A 81 -16.02 -23.63 19.89
C TYR A 81 -16.91 -22.48 19.41
N LEU A 82 -16.76 -22.05 18.14
CA LEU A 82 -17.54 -20.96 17.57
C LEU A 82 -19.04 -21.28 17.53
N LEU A 83 -19.41 -22.51 17.15
CA LEU A 83 -20.79 -22.94 17.14
C LEU A 83 -21.41 -22.90 18.54
N SER A 84 -20.70 -23.38 19.56
CA SER A 84 -21.11 -23.32 20.96
C SER A 84 -21.28 -21.86 21.45
N ARG A 85 -20.35 -20.98 21.07
CA ARG A 85 -20.43 -19.55 21.39
C ARG A 85 -21.65 -18.89 20.74
N LEU A 86 -21.91 -19.16 19.47
CA LEU A 86 -23.07 -18.61 18.76
C LEU A 86 -24.39 -19.06 19.42
N HIS A 87 -24.53 -20.33 19.79
CA HIS A 87 -25.69 -20.79 20.52
C HIS A 87 -25.85 -20.06 21.87
N THR A 88 -24.77 -19.91 22.63
CA THR A 88 -24.79 -19.20 23.91
C THR A 88 -25.24 -17.74 23.77
N ILE A 89 -24.76 -17.05 22.73
CA ILE A 89 -25.06 -15.63 22.46
C ILE A 89 -26.52 -15.44 22.03
N THR A 90 -27.09 -16.38 21.30
CA THR A 90 -28.38 -16.22 20.59
C THR A 90 -29.57 -16.90 21.21
N GLN A 91 -29.41 -17.79 22.21
CA GLN A 91 -30.46 -18.66 22.77
C GLN A 91 -31.72 -17.92 23.25
N ASP A 92 -31.59 -16.65 23.67
CA ASP A 92 -32.71 -15.86 24.20
C ASP A 92 -33.45 -15.07 23.11
N TYR A 93 -33.01 -15.14 21.84
CA TYR A 93 -33.53 -14.29 20.77
C TYR A 93 -34.21 -15.10 19.65
N PRO A 94 -35.55 -15.22 19.64
CA PRO A 94 -36.30 -16.08 18.70
C PRO A 94 -36.26 -15.58 17.25
N HIS A 95 -35.79 -14.36 16.99
CA HIS A 95 -35.62 -13.77 15.66
C HIS A 95 -34.20 -13.99 15.10
N VAL A 96 -33.39 -14.79 15.77
CA VAL A 96 -32.05 -15.17 15.35
C VAL A 96 -32.03 -16.65 14.98
N HIS A 97 -31.45 -16.94 13.83
CA HIS A 97 -31.36 -18.30 13.29
C HIS A 97 -29.89 -18.63 13.05
N ILE A 98 -29.44 -19.78 13.52
CA ILE A 98 -28.10 -20.33 13.26
C ILE A 98 -28.25 -21.45 12.23
N ALA A 99 -27.36 -21.49 11.25
CA ALA A 99 -27.17 -22.61 10.35
C ALA A 99 -25.72 -23.08 10.43
N ASP A 100 -25.54 -24.32 10.87
CA ASP A 100 -24.32 -25.09 10.71
C ASP A 100 -24.32 -25.65 9.28
N ASP A 101 -23.65 -24.94 8.35
CA ASP A 101 -23.76 -25.22 6.93
C ASP A 101 -22.86 -26.39 6.51
N LEU A 102 -23.39 -27.58 6.61
CA LEU A 102 -22.78 -28.80 6.12
C LEU A 102 -23.39 -29.30 4.78
N SER A 103 -24.11 -28.40 4.09
CA SER A 103 -24.84 -28.74 2.86
C SER A 103 -24.36 -27.96 1.63
N SER A 104 -23.80 -26.78 1.79
CA SER A 104 -23.32 -25.97 0.69
C SER A 104 -21.99 -26.49 0.17
N ASN A 105 -22.07 -27.32 -0.86
CA ASN A 105 -20.90 -27.84 -1.57
C ASN A 105 -20.84 -27.17 -2.92
N GLY A 106 -19.65 -26.77 -3.33
CA GLY A 106 -19.45 -26.04 -4.59
C GLY A 106 -18.31 -26.59 -5.42
N SER A 107 -18.43 -26.35 -6.73
CA SER A 107 -17.32 -26.52 -7.66
C SER A 107 -17.20 -25.27 -8.52
N TRP A 108 -15.98 -24.80 -8.72
CA TRP A 108 -15.67 -23.62 -9.54
C TRP A 108 -14.29 -23.75 -10.18
N ALA A 109 -14.03 -22.97 -11.20
CA ALA A 109 -12.73 -22.96 -11.86
C ALA A 109 -12.14 -21.54 -11.92
N GLY A 110 -10.83 -21.47 -11.76
CA GLY A 110 -10.01 -20.32 -12.13
C GLY A 110 -9.41 -20.51 -13.53
N SER A 111 -8.39 -19.71 -13.85
CA SER A 111 -7.75 -19.76 -15.18
C SER A 111 -6.97 -21.06 -15.47
N LEU A 112 -6.43 -21.73 -14.45
CA LEU A 112 -5.57 -22.91 -14.58
C LEU A 112 -5.99 -24.08 -13.70
N TYR A 113 -6.94 -23.90 -12.82
CA TYR A 113 -7.34 -24.91 -11.83
C TYR A 113 -8.85 -25.02 -11.70
N GLY A 114 -9.33 -26.23 -11.38
CA GLY A 114 -10.68 -26.49 -10.90
C GLY A 114 -10.65 -26.79 -9.41
N VAL A 115 -11.72 -26.49 -8.70
CA VAL A 115 -11.87 -26.74 -7.25
C VAL A 115 -13.18 -27.47 -6.99
N TYR A 116 -13.15 -28.42 -6.07
CA TYR A 116 -14.31 -28.98 -5.38
C TYR A 116 -14.12 -28.79 -3.87
N PHE A 117 -15.10 -28.19 -3.23
CA PHE A 117 -15.07 -27.88 -1.80
C PHE A 117 -16.41 -28.19 -1.13
N GLU A 118 -16.36 -28.83 0.03
CA GLU A 118 -17.54 -29.07 0.88
C GLU A 118 -17.58 -28.03 2.00
N GLY A 119 -18.51 -27.08 1.97
CA GLY A 119 -18.58 -25.98 2.92
C GLY A 119 -18.71 -26.39 4.38
N THR A 120 -18.12 -25.62 5.28
CA THR A 120 -18.22 -25.77 6.74
C THR A 120 -18.41 -24.40 7.41
N ASN A 121 -19.10 -23.50 6.73
CA ASN A 121 -19.40 -22.17 7.23
C ASN A 121 -20.36 -22.19 8.42
N LEU A 122 -20.19 -21.25 9.34
CA LEU A 122 -21.15 -20.99 10.42
C LEU A 122 -21.92 -19.73 10.08
N LEU A 123 -23.22 -19.86 9.88
CA LEU A 123 -24.08 -18.77 9.45
C LEU A 123 -25.05 -18.35 10.56
N VAL A 124 -25.21 -17.02 10.70
CA VAL A 124 -26.24 -16.46 11.59
C VAL A 124 -27.09 -15.46 10.82
N LYS A 125 -28.43 -15.63 10.91
CA LYS A 125 -29.38 -14.69 10.33
C LYS A 125 -30.18 -14.03 11.46
N ILE A 126 -30.21 -12.70 11.45
CA ILE A 126 -31.02 -11.89 12.38
C ILE A 126 -32.09 -11.18 11.55
N ASP A 127 -33.36 -11.55 11.77
CA ASP A 127 -34.46 -10.97 11.01
C ASP A 127 -34.65 -9.48 11.32
N GLY A 128 -34.68 -8.65 10.30
CA GLY A 128 -34.94 -7.22 10.42
C GLY A 128 -36.40 -6.90 10.76
N THR A 129 -36.66 -5.69 11.29
CA THR A 129 -38.04 -5.26 11.64
C THR A 129 -38.92 -5.04 10.39
N ASP A 130 -38.30 -4.63 9.27
CA ASP A 130 -39.00 -4.32 8.03
C ASP A 130 -39.28 -5.60 7.18
N SER A 131 -38.65 -6.72 7.50
CA SER A 131 -38.81 -8.01 6.80
C SER A 131 -40.21 -8.64 6.93
N SER A 132 -40.97 -8.21 7.91
CA SER A 132 -42.34 -8.77 8.19
C SER A 132 -43.45 -8.19 7.31
N SER A 133 -43.19 -7.13 6.54
CA SER A 133 -44.21 -6.37 5.81
C SER A 133 -44.21 -6.60 4.30
N SER A 134 -43.18 -7.19 3.71
CA SER A 134 -43.12 -7.54 2.28
C SER A 134 -42.67 -8.98 2.10
N GLY A 135 -43.51 -9.78 1.44
CA GLY A 135 -43.27 -11.22 1.22
C GLY A 135 -42.04 -11.61 0.37
N ALA A 136 -41.12 -10.66 0.11
CA ALA A 136 -39.83 -10.90 -0.53
C ALA A 136 -38.77 -10.14 0.28
N ALA A 137 -38.06 -10.82 1.17
CA ALA A 137 -37.00 -10.22 1.99
C ALA A 137 -35.70 -10.10 1.19
N THR A 138 -35.67 -9.23 0.19
CA THR A 138 -34.45 -8.77 -0.46
C THR A 138 -33.93 -7.53 0.26
N GLY A 139 -32.61 -7.29 0.22
CA GLY A 139 -32.00 -6.10 0.81
C GLY A 139 -31.28 -6.32 2.14
N GLY A 140 -30.99 -7.55 2.52
CA GLY A 140 -30.18 -7.87 3.71
C GLY A 140 -28.71 -7.44 3.59
N ILE A 141 -28.05 -7.39 4.72
CA ILE A 141 -26.62 -7.03 4.84
C ILE A 141 -25.83 -8.28 5.27
N LEU A 142 -24.78 -8.60 4.52
CA LEU A 142 -23.83 -9.65 4.86
C LEU A 142 -22.66 -9.07 5.67
N PHE A 143 -22.29 -9.75 6.75
CA PHE A 143 -21.07 -9.54 7.50
C PHE A 143 -20.21 -10.81 7.35
N SER A 144 -18.97 -10.68 6.88
CA SER A 144 -18.09 -11.82 6.60
C SER A 144 -16.75 -11.68 7.29
N ALA A 145 -16.23 -12.80 7.76
CA ALA A 145 -14.88 -13.01 8.28
C ALA A 145 -14.57 -14.51 8.22
N HIS A 146 -13.31 -14.91 8.05
CA HIS A 146 -12.94 -16.30 8.00
C HIS A 146 -12.32 -16.79 9.31
N TYR A 147 -12.60 -18.05 9.68
CA TYR A 147 -12.06 -18.61 10.90
C TYR A 147 -10.90 -19.58 10.69
N ASP A 148 -10.54 -19.88 9.46
CA ASP A 148 -9.32 -20.62 9.18
C ASP A 148 -8.10 -19.71 9.21
N SER A 149 -6.94 -20.27 9.51
CA SER A 149 -5.65 -19.60 9.44
C SER A 149 -4.70 -20.33 8.51
N VAL A 150 -3.56 -19.75 8.19
CA VAL A 150 -2.50 -20.51 7.50
C VAL A 150 -1.79 -21.46 8.47
N SER A 151 -1.19 -22.52 7.94
CA SER A 151 -0.47 -23.54 8.71
C SER A 151 0.72 -23.00 9.51
N THR A 152 1.23 -21.83 9.19
CA THR A 152 2.41 -21.21 9.85
C THR A 152 2.05 -20.07 10.79
N ALA A 153 0.76 -19.77 10.97
CA ALA A 153 0.29 -18.65 11.80
C ALA A 153 -0.95 -19.02 12.62
N PRO A 154 -1.01 -18.56 13.89
CA PRO A 154 -2.24 -18.68 14.68
C PRO A 154 -3.41 -17.84 14.16
N GLY A 155 -3.21 -16.88 13.24
CA GLY A 155 -4.26 -16.09 12.63
C GLY A 155 -4.90 -15.07 13.57
N ALA A 156 -4.11 -14.38 14.41
CA ALA A 156 -4.68 -13.43 15.37
C ALA A 156 -5.31 -12.21 14.70
N THR A 157 -4.66 -11.69 13.68
CA THR A 157 -5.19 -10.59 12.87
C THR A 157 -5.83 -11.07 11.58
N ASP A 158 -5.46 -12.25 11.12
CA ASP A 158 -5.87 -12.84 9.86
C ASP A 158 -6.55 -14.20 10.10
N ASP A 159 -7.89 -14.32 10.36
CA ASP A 159 -8.80 -13.20 10.61
C ASP A 159 -9.49 -13.36 11.99
N GLY A 160 -8.76 -13.86 13.00
CA GLY A 160 -9.30 -14.04 14.34
C GLY A 160 -9.93 -12.77 14.96
N MET A 161 -9.35 -11.58 14.70
CA MET A 161 -9.93 -10.30 15.13
C MET A 161 -11.24 -9.99 14.39
N GLY A 162 -11.36 -10.34 13.12
CA GLY A 162 -12.61 -10.23 12.37
C GLY A 162 -13.68 -11.15 12.94
N VAL A 163 -13.36 -12.42 13.19
CA VAL A 163 -14.29 -13.40 13.80
C VAL A 163 -14.73 -12.95 15.18
N ALA A 164 -13.81 -12.56 16.07
CA ALA A 164 -14.15 -12.04 17.40
C ALA A 164 -15.02 -10.77 17.31
N THR A 165 -14.80 -9.92 16.31
CA THR A 165 -15.65 -8.77 16.02
C THR A 165 -17.05 -9.22 15.59
N LEU A 166 -17.18 -10.21 14.69
CA LEU A 166 -18.48 -10.73 14.26
C LEU A 166 -19.27 -11.32 15.43
N LEU A 167 -18.65 -12.07 16.35
CA LEU A 167 -19.31 -12.58 17.55
C LEU A 167 -19.92 -11.44 18.38
N GLN A 168 -19.19 -10.33 18.55
CA GLN A 168 -19.70 -9.16 19.28
C GLN A 168 -20.81 -8.43 18.51
N LEU A 169 -20.75 -8.39 17.18
CA LEU A 169 -21.81 -7.82 16.34
C LEU A 169 -23.07 -8.68 16.37
N VAL A 170 -22.94 -10.02 16.33
CA VAL A 170 -24.07 -10.95 16.53
C VAL A 170 -24.73 -10.67 17.87
N LYS A 171 -23.97 -10.61 18.96
CA LYS A 171 -24.47 -10.27 20.30
C LYS A 171 -25.19 -8.92 20.33
N TYR A 172 -24.59 -7.90 19.73
CA TYR A 172 -25.15 -6.55 19.72
C TYR A 172 -26.44 -6.46 18.92
N PHE A 173 -26.49 -7.01 17.69
CA PHE A 173 -27.65 -6.92 16.81
C PHE A 173 -28.77 -7.90 17.21
N SER A 174 -28.45 -9.01 17.86
CA SER A 174 -29.46 -9.88 18.46
C SER A 174 -30.28 -9.13 19.52
N LYS A 175 -29.60 -8.32 20.35
CA LYS A 175 -30.26 -7.50 21.37
C LYS A 175 -30.90 -6.24 20.77
N ASN A 176 -30.30 -5.63 19.76
CA ASN A 176 -30.72 -4.38 19.13
C ASN A 176 -31.15 -4.65 17.69
N ARG A 177 -32.36 -5.18 17.52
CA ARG A 177 -32.89 -5.55 16.22
C ARG A 177 -33.00 -4.33 15.31
N MET A 178 -32.41 -4.41 14.12
CA MET A 178 -32.34 -3.33 13.14
C MET A 178 -33.44 -3.46 12.07
N ARG A 179 -33.54 -2.48 11.17
CA ARG A 179 -34.56 -2.45 10.12
C ARG A 179 -34.37 -3.55 9.07
N ARG A 180 -33.15 -3.71 8.56
CA ARG A 180 -32.78 -4.70 7.54
C ARG A 180 -32.30 -6.00 8.20
N THR A 181 -32.48 -7.13 7.49
CA THR A 181 -31.96 -8.42 7.91
C THR A 181 -30.44 -8.42 7.87
N ALA A 182 -29.80 -8.91 8.94
CA ALA A 182 -28.37 -9.15 9.00
C ALA A 182 -28.08 -10.64 8.79
N VAL A 183 -27.13 -10.95 7.92
CA VAL A 183 -26.59 -12.29 7.71
C VAL A 183 -25.11 -12.24 8.05
N PHE A 184 -24.65 -13.16 8.89
CA PHE A 184 -23.25 -13.32 9.26
C PHE A 184 -22.73 -14.60 8.61
N ASN A 185 -21.61 -14.52 7.94
CA ASN A 185 -20.86 -15.63 7.38
C ASN A 185 -19.50 -15.72 8.08
N ILE A 186 -19.39 -16.60 9.07
CA ILE A 186 -18.11 -16.97 9.67
C ILE A 186 -17.62 -18.16 8.85
N ASN A 187 -16.85 -17.88 7.82
CA ASN A 187 -16.53 -18.84 6.77
C ASN A 187 -15.22 -19.58 7.01
N ASN A 188 -14.98 -20.64 6.23
CA ASN A 188 -13.83 -21.52 6.33
C ASN A 188 -13.19 -21.78 4.97
N GLY A 189 -11.87 -21.78 4.91
CA GLY A 189 -11.12 -22.03 3.69
C GLY A 189 -10.93 -20.80 2.82
N GLU A 190 -10.93 -19.61 3.39
CA GLU A 190 -10.55 -18.35 2.71
C GLU A 190 -9.12 -18.39 2.22
N GLU A 191 -8.20 -18.81 3.10
CA GLU A 191 -6.74 -18.82 2.92
C GLU A 191 -6.25 -19.62 1.71
N ASP A 192 -7.10 -20.50 1.21
CA ASP A 192 -6.85 -21.28 0.04
C ASP A 192 -8.03 -21.12 -0.94
N TRP A 193 -7.98 -20.08 -1.78
CA TRP A 193 -8.91 -19.89 -2.91
C TRP A 193 -10.30 -19.36 -2.57
N LEU A 194 -10.47 -18.72 -1.40
CA LEU A 194 -11.74 -18.10 -0.99
C LEU A 194 -12.90 -19.10 -0.92
N ASN A 195 -12.59 -20.33 -0.52
CA ASN A 195 -13.51 -21.47 -0.59
C ASN A 195 -14.79 -21.22 0.20
N GLY A 196 -14.68 -20.62 1.39
CA GLY A 196 -15.84 -20.35 2.24
C GLY A 196 -16.81 -19.33 1.65
N ALA A 197 -16.29 -18.31 0.95
CA ALA A 197 -17.13 -17.35 0.25
C ALA A 197 -17.88 -18.01 -0.92
N HIS A 198 -17.18 -18.85 -1.70
CA HIS A 198 -17.81 -19.64 -2.76
C HIS A 198 -18.90 -20.56 -2.21
N ALA A 199 -18.64 -21.26 -1.11
CA ALA A 199 -19.63 -22.11 -0.47
C ALA A 199 -20.86 -21.31 0.02
N PHE A 200 -20.66 -20.09 0.57
CA PHE A 200 -21.77 -19.23 0.98
C PHE A 200 -22.69 -18.88 -0.18
N LEU A 201 -22.17 -18.70 -1.39
CA LEU A 201 -23.01 -18.40 -2.56
C LEU A 201 -24.00 -19.52 -2.91
N GLU A 202 -23.73 -20.77 -2.52
CA GLU A 202 -24.61 -21.90 -2.69
C GLU A 202 -25.70 -22.01 -1.58
N HIS A 203 -25.50 -21.31 -0.44
CA HIS A 203 -26.46 -21.31 0.65
C HIS A 203 -27.68 -20.43 0.36
N PRO A 204 -28.93 -20.81 0.67
CA PRO A 204 -30.13 -20.02 0.37
C PRO A 204 -30.13 -18.61 0.97
N TRP A 205 -29.45 -18.37 2.11
CA TRP A 205 -29.39 -17.05 2.72
C TRP A 205 -28.53 -16.07 1.92
N SER A 206 -27.72 -16.55 1.02
CA SER A 206 -26.96 -15.67 0.12
C SER A 206 -27.88 -14.80 -0.74
N ASN A 207 -29.06 -15.32 -1.13
CA ASN A 207 -30.06 -14.60 -1.91
C ASN A 207 -30.78 -13.48 -1.13
N LEU A 208 -30.59 -13.41 0.19
CA LEU A 208 -31.16 -12.37 1.03
C LEU A 208 -30.31 -11.10 1.06
N THR A 209 -29.04 -11.18 0.64
CA THR A 209 -28.03 -10.16 0.84
C THR A 209 -27.74 -9.34 -0.41
N GLU A 210 -27.69 -8.02 -0.28
CA GLU A 210 -27.41 -7.07 -1.37
C GLU A 210 -26.12 -6.27 -1.15
N VAL A 211 -25.75 -6.07 0.13
CA VAL A 211 -24.57 -5.32 0.53
C VAL A 211 -23.80 -6.14 1.55
N PHE A 212 -22.46 -6.07 1.51
CA PHE A 212 -21.63 -6.77 2.47
C PHE A 212 -20.58 -5.86 3.13
N LEU A 213 -20.16 -6.25 4.33
CA LEU A 213 -18.96 -5.79 5.01
C LEU A 213 -18.08 -7.02 5.28
N ASN A 214 -16.96 -7.11 4.58
CA ASN A 214 -15.92 -8.10 4.83
C ASN A 214 -14.88 -7.54 5.81
N LEU A 215 -14.51 -8.31 6.82
CA LEU A 215 -13.43 -8.03 7.74
C LEU A 215 -12.25 -8.90 7.37
N GLU A 216 -11.03 -8.38 7.56
CA GLU A 216 -9.84 -9.03 7.01
C GLU A 216 -8.55 -8.65 7.73
N GLY A 217 -7.53 -9.49 7.62
CA GLY A 217 -6.22 -9.26 8.17
C GLY A 217 -5.09 -9.35 7.14
N ALA A 218 -4.71 -8.26 6.49
CA ALA A 218 -3.57 -8.28 5.54
C ALA A 218 -2.21 -7.99 6.17
N ALA A 219 -2.11 -7.91 7.52
CA ALA A 219 -0.90 -7.57 8.28
C ALA A 219 -1.09 -7.87 9.79
N ALA A 220 -0.26 -7.30 10.66
CA ALA A 220 -0.23 -7.65 12.08
C ALA A 220 -1.02 -6.71 13.01
N GLY A 221 -1.95 -5.90 12.49
CA GLY A 221 -2.81 -5.05 13.31
C GLY A 221 -2.73 -3.56 12.98
N GLY A 222 -2.84 -2.70 14.00
CA GLY A 222 -2.97 -1.26 13.86
C GLY A 222 -4.44 -0.82 13.76
N ARG A 223 -4.70 0.30 13.09
CA ARG A 223 -6.06 0.74 12.77
C ARG A 223 -6.48 0.12 11.44
N PRO A 224 -7.64 -0.55 11.34
CA PRO A 224 -8.10 -1.09 10.08
C PRO A 224 -8.42 0.04 9.10
N ILE A 225 -8.16 -0.21 7.82
CA ILE A 225 -8.44 0.72 6.72
C ILE A 225 -9.57 0.16 5.85
N LEU A 226 -10.46 1.03 5.38
CA LEU A 226 -11.37 0.67 4.29
C LEU A 226 -10.53 0.49 3.01
N PHE A 227 -10.32 -0.76 2.66
CA PHE A 227 -9.36 -1.22 1.68
C PHE A 227 -9.94 -1.17 0.27
N ARG A 228 -11.19 -1.65 0.11
CA ARG A 228 -11.95 -1.65 -1.15
C ARG A 228 -13.40 -1.29 -0.93
N SER A 229 -14.02 -0.78 -1.97
CA SER A 229 -15.45 -0.52 -2.03
C SER A 229 -15.94 -0.58 -3.47
N THR A 230 -17.17 -1.02 -3.67
CA THR A 230 -17.80 -1.12 -4.98
C THR A 230 -18.49 0.17 -5.41
N SER A 231 -19.11 0.90 -4.48
CA SER A 231 -19.97 2.03 -4.82
C SER A 231 -19.97 3.15 -3.77
N THR A 232 -20.39 4.34 -4.21
CA THR A 232 -20.56 5.50 -3.31
C THR A 232 -21.64 5.26 -2.25
N SER A 233 -22.68 4.48 -2.55
CA SER A 233 -23.75 4.14 -1.60
C SER A 233 -23.21 3.30 -0.44
N ALA A 234 -22.40 2.28 -0.71
CA ALA A 234 -21.79 1.44 0.30
C ALA A 234 -20.89 2.24 1.28
N VAL A 235 -20.05 3.14 0.75
CA VAL A 235 -19.12 3.93 1.58
C VAL A 235 -19.82 4.98 2.45
N ARG A 236 -21.05 5.37 2.14
CA ARG A 236 -21.76 6.41 2.92
C ARG A 236 -21.95 6.05 4.40
N SER A 237 -22.05 4.75 4.72
CA SER A 237 -22.11 4.28 6.10
C SER A 237 -20.88 4.66 6.93
N PHE A 238 -19.69 4.64 6.30
CA PHE A 238 -18.43 5.09 6.91
C PHE A 238 -18.39 6.60 7.20
N ARG A 239 -19.15 7.41 6.47
CA ARG A 239 -19.12 8.87 6.60
C ARG A 239 -19.81 9.37 7.86
N ASN A 240 -20.64 8.56 8.51
CA ASN A 240 -21.40 9.00 9.68
C ASN A 240 -20.48 9.10 10.92
N THR A 241 -19.97 10.28 11.19
CA THR A 241 -19.05 10.56 12.31
C THR A 241 -19.65 10.33 13.71
N LYS A 242 -20.97 10.16 13.81
CA LYS A 242 -21.61 9.78 15.07
C LYS A 242 -21.54 8.28 15.33
N LEU A 243 -21.43 7.48 14.26
CA LEU A 243 -21.36 6.01 14.30
C LEU A 243 -19.93 5.51 14.17
N VAL A 244 -19.15 6.12 13.25
CA VAL A 244 -17.74 5.79 13.02
C VAL A 244 -16.89 6.97 13.48
N LEU A 245 -16.34 6.86 14.69
CA LEU A 245 -15.61 7.97 15.34
C LEU A 245 -14.21 8.17 14.74
N HIS A 246 -13.59 7.10 14.28
CA HIS A 246 -12.21 7.11 13.79
C HIS A 246 -12.11 6.49 12.39
N PRO A 247 -12.73 7.11 11.36
CA PRO A 247 -12.71 6.56 10.01
C PRO A 247 -11.29 6.56 9.45
N HIS A 248 -10.88 5.44 8.87
CA HIS A 248 -9.63 5.33 8.12
C HIS A 248 -9.90 4.68 6.77
N ALA A 249 -9.68 5.42 5.69
CA ALA A 249 -10.05 4.98 4.35
C ALA A 249 -9.28 5.73 3.26
N ASN A 250 -8.88 5.03 2.21
CA ASN A 250 -8.29 5.66 1.04
C ASN A 250 -8.57 4.84 -0.22
N VAL A 251 -9.06 5.49 -1.27
CA VAL A 251 -9.39 4.85 -2.55
C VAL A 251 -8.18 4.28 -3.30
N LEU A 252 -6.95 4.69 -2.92
CA LEU A 252 -5.71 4.24 -3.56
C LEU A 252 -5.56 2.72 -3.55
N SER A 253 -5.93 2.05 -2.46
CA SER A 253 -5.87 0.59 -2.37
C SER A 253 -6.87 -0.09 -3.32
N SER A 254 -8.08 0.47 -3.46
CA SER A 254 -9.08 0.00 -4.42
C SER A 254 -8.58 0.11 -5.86
N ASP A 255 -7.95 1.24 -6.20
CA ASP A 255 -7.32 1.44 -7.52
C ASP A 255 -6.15 0.46 -7.75
N ALA A 256 -5.34 0.20 -6.71
CA ALA A 256 -4.21 -0.74 -6.79
C ALA A 256 -4.68 -2.18 -7.06
N PHE A 257 -5.77 -2.62 -6.42
CA PHE A 257 -6.39 -3.93 -6.71
C PHE A 257 -6.92 -4.01 -8.14
N SER A 258 -7.70 -3.02 -8.56
CA SER A 258 -8.30 -3.02 -9.90
C SER A 258 -7.26 -3.01 -11.03
N ARG A 259 -6.01 -2.63 -10.72
CA ARG A 259 -4.86 -2.63 -11.65
C ARG A 259 -3.94 -3.84 -11.49
N GLY A 260 -4.28 -4.79 -10.62
CA GLY A 260 -3.44 -5.97 -10.36
C GLY A 260 -2.08 -5.65 -9.72
N LEU A 261 -1.93 -4.47 -9.10
CA LEU A 261 -0.75 -4.11 -8.32
C LEU A 261 -0.73 -4.87 -6.99
N ILE A 262 -1.91 -5.07 -6.39
CA ILE A 262 -2.12 -5.97 -5.27
C ILE A 262 -2.76 -7.24 -5.84
N ARG A 263 -2.13 -8.38 -5.62
CA ARG A 263 -2.49 -9.67 -6.24
C ARG A 263 -3.15 -10.65 -5.28
N SER A 264 -3.13 -10.38 -3.97
CA SER A 264 -3.87 -11.17 -2.99
C SER A 264 -5.37 -10.95 -3.18
N GLY A 265 -6.17 -12.01 -2.95
CA GLY A 265 -7.63 -11.93 -2.90
C GLY A 265 -8.11 -11.74 -1.46
N THR A 266 -9.38 -11.42 -1.27
CA THR A 266 -10.19 -11.62 -0.08
C THR A 266 -11.57 -12.04 -0.53
N ASP A 267 -12.45 -12.48 0.36
CA ASP A 267 -13.84 -12.85 0.08
C ASP A 267 -14.62 -11.81 -0.72
N PHE A 268 -14.23 -10.53 -0.60
CA PHE A 268 -14.75 -9.44 -1.43
C PHE A 268 -14.80 -9.80 -2.91
N SER A 269 -13.76 -10.45 -3.43
CA SER A 269 -13.64 -10.78 -4.85
C SER A 269 -14.70 -11.76 -5.33
N VAL A 270 -15.13 -12.67 -4.44
CA VAL A 270 -16.19 -13.65 -4.71
C VAL A 270 -17.56 -12.98 -4.65
N TYR A 271 -17.82 -12.16 -3.63
CA TYR A 271 -19.11 -11.48 -3.45
C TYR A 271 -19.45 -10.48 -4.55
N VAL A 272 -18.43 -9.84 -5.16
CA VAL A 272 -18.60 -8.94 -6.33
C VAL A 272 -18.43 -9.66 -7.67
N GLY A 273 -18.07 -10.95 -7.65
CA GLY A 273 -17.77 -11.74 -8.82
C GLY A 273 -19.01 -12.13 -9.64
N PRO A 274 -18.81 -12.84 -10.74
CA PRO A 274 -19.91 -13.36 -11.55
C PRO A 274 -20.73 -14.39 -10.76
N GLY A 275 -22.00 -14.61 -11.17
CA GLY A 275 -22.87 -15.58 -10.53
C GLY A 275 -24.29 -15.53 -11.09
N THR A 276 -25.18 -16.41 -10.56
CA THR A 276 -26.62 -16.46 -10.91
C THR A 276 -27.41 -15.25 -10.44
N ARG A 277 -26.85 -14.47 -9.52
CA ARG A 277 -27.47 -13.28 -8.93
C ARG A 277 -26.66 -12.03 -9.27
N PRO A 278 -27.26 -10.83 -9.18
CA PRO A 278 -26.51 -9.59 -9.30
C PRO A 278 -25.36 -9.53 -8.28
N PRO A 279 -24.16 -9.03 -8.64
CA PRO A 279 -23.06 -8.83 -7.70
C PRO A 279 -23.49 -7.94 -6.54
N MET A 280 -23.06 -8.30 -5.32
CA MET A 280 -23.32 -7.48 -4.13
C MET A 280 -22.52 -6.18 -4.15
N ASP A 281 -23.07 -5.13 -3.54
CA ASP A 281 -22.27 -3.97 -3.16
C ASP A 281 -21.51 -4.29 -1.87
N GLY A 282 -20.31 -3.72 -1.71
CA GLY A 282 -19.56 -4.09 -0.52
C GLY A 282 -18.40 -3.22 -0.15
N LEU A 283 -17.95 -3.51 1.05
CA LEU A 283 -16.86 -2.87 1.76
C LEU A 283 -15.90 -3.96 2.26
N ASP A 284 -14.60 -3.70 2.13
CA ASP A 284 -13.52 -4.55 2.59
C ASP A 284 -12.66 -3.79 3.59
N LEU A 285 -12.64 -4.22 4.84
CA LEU A 285 -11.97 -3.55 5.96
C LEU A 285 -10.84 -4.44 6.46
N ALA A 286 -9.59 -3.98 6.33
CA ALA A 286 -8.42 -4.80 6.64
C ALA A 286 -7.38 -4.09 7.50
N PHE A 287 -6.60 -4.88 8.26
CA PHE A 287 -5.34 -4.42 8.84
C PHE A 287 -4.23 -4.40 7.79
N TYR A 288 -3.29 -3.43 7.90
CA TYR A 288 -2.23 -3.25 6.89
C TYR A 288 -0.84 -2.95 7.46
N LYS A 289 -0.68 -2.80 8.78
CA LYS A 289 0.60 -2.51 9.44
C LYS A 289 1.31 -3.77 9.91
N GLY A 290 2.63 -3.85 9.68
CA GLY A 290 3.45 -4.96 10.14
C GLY A 290 3.32 -6.22 9.29
N ARG A 291 3.30 -6.08 7.95
CA ARG A 291 3.17 -7.20 7.01
C ARG A 291 4.28 -8.25 7.12
N SER A 292 5.42 -7.92 7.71
CA SER A 292 6.49 -8.89 8.01
C SER A 292 6.04 -10.06 8.90
N ARG A 293 5.01 -9.86 9.71
CA ARG A 293 4.45 -10.86 10.64
C ARG A 293 3.28 -11.64 10.04
N TYR A 294 2.64 -11.12 9.01
CA TYR A 294 1.51 -11.73 8.31
C TYR A 294 1.87 -13.12 7.78
N HIS A 295 1.01 -14.12 8.01
CA HIS A 295 1.20 -15.52 7.66
C HIS A 295 2.43 -16.19 8.33
N THR A 296 2.82 -15.73 9.51
CA THR A 296 3.93 -16.29 10.29
C THR A 296 3.53 -16.55 11.74
N LYS A 297 4.37 -17.25 12.49
CA LYS A 297 4.17 -17.46 13.95
C LYS A 297 3.97 -16.17 14.74
N TYR A 298 4.31 -15.01 14.16
CA TYR A 298 4.13 -13.70 14.79
C TYR A 298 2.76 -13.08 14.52
N ASP A 299 1.88 -13.69 13.72
CA ASP A 299 0.47 -13.36 13.71
C ASP A 299 -0.25 -14.06 14.87
N ALA A 300 0.17 -13.73 16.07
CA ALA A 300 -0.31 -14.24 17.34
C ALA A 300 -0.69 -13.06 18.26
N VAL A 301 -1.59 -13.30 19.20
CA VAL A 301 -2.18 -12.26 20.07
C VAL A 301 -1.14 -11.39 20.76
N GLN A 302 -0.04 -11.99 21.25
CA GLN A 302 1.05 -11.30 21.94
C GLN A 302 1.93 -10.44 21.02
N HIS A 303 1.89 -10.66 19.72
CA HIS A 303 2.73 -9.96 18.74
C HIS A 303 1.96 -8.97 17.87
N THR A 304 0.66 -8.81 18.10
CA THR A 304 -0.17 -7.88 17.34
C THR A 304 0.22 -6.42 17.57
N VAL A 305 0.29 -5.65 16.49
CA VAL A 305 0.54 -4.21 16.52
C VAL A 305 -0.65 -3.50 17.15
N GLY A 306 -0.48 -2.99 18.37
CA GLY A 306 -1.55 -2.31 19.11
C GLY A 306 -2.40 -3.21 20.03
N GLY A 307 -2.27 -4.53 19.94
CA GLY A 307 -2.96 -5.48 20.81
C GLY A 307 -4.47 -5.24 20.91
N GLN A 308 -5.00 -5.18 22.12
CA GLN A 308 -6.44 -4.94 22.37
C GLN A 308 -6.99 -3.65 21.72
N LYS A 309 -6.17 -2.62 21.48
CA LYS A 309 -6.61 -1.40 20.80
C LYS A 309 -6.91 -1.63 19.32
N SER A 310 -6.21 -2.58 18.67
CA SER A 310 -6.48 -2.95 17.29
C SER A 310 -7.81 -3.69 17.18
N LEU A 311 -8.05 -4.68 18.04
CA LEU A 311 -9.34 -5.36 18.11
C LEU A 311 -10.48 -4.37 18.39
N TRP A 312 -10.30 -3.47 19.38
CA TRP A 312 -11.28 -2.42 19.66
C TRP A 312 -11.57 -1.55 18.43
N SER A 313 -10.53 -1.14 17.70
CA SER A 313 -10.69 -0.32 16.49
C SER A 313 -11.49 -1.02 15.40
N MET A 314 -11.29 -2.33 15.22
CA MET A 314 -12.07 -3.14 14.27
C MET A 314 -13.55 -3.21 14.73
N MET A 315 -13.77 -3.55 16.00
CA MET A 315 -15.13 -3.67 16.58
C MET A 315 -15.90 -2.35 16.49
N GLU A 316 -15.26 -1.23 16.84
CA GLU A 316 -15.88 0.11 16.81
C GLU A 316 -16.32 0.49 15.39
N VAL A 317 -15.42 0.34 14.41
CA VAL A 317 -15.69 0.68 13.02
C VAL A 317 -16.74 -0.26 12.43
N ALA A 318 -16.58 -1.56 12.59
CA ALA A 318 -17.51 -2.55 12.05
C ALA A 318 -18.94 -2.39 12.62
N LYS A 319 -19.06 -2.10 13.91
CA LYS A 319 -20.37 -1.79 14.53
C LYS A 319 -20.97 -0.52 13.94
N GLY A 320 -20.19 0.57 13.86
CA GLY A 320 -20.68 1.85 13.34
C GLY A 320 -21.16 1.75 11.91
N VAL A 321 -20.39 1.07 11.06
CA VAL A 321 -20.74 0.77 9.66
C VAL A 321 -21.96 -0.13 9.59
N GLY A 322 -21.99 -1.19 10.39
CA GLY A 322 -23.11 -2.13 10.47
C GLY A 322 -24.42 -1.46 10.82
N ILE A 323 -24.45 -0.59 11.83
CA ILE A 323 -25.63 0.22 12.16
C ILE A 323 -26.04 1.08 10.96
N GLY A 324 -25.08 1.76 10.32
CA GLY A 324 -25.36 2.62 9.17
C GLY A 324 -25.95 1.87 7.96
N LEU A 325 -25.50 0.64 7.72
CA LEU A 325 -26.02 -0.21 6.64
C LEU A 325 -27.39 -0.81 6.99
N LEU A 326 -27.56 -1.33 8.22
CA LEU A 326 -28.77 -2.03 8.65
C LEU A 326 -29.96 -1.08 8.92
N ASP A 327 -29.70 0.17 9.30
CA ASP A 327 -30.75 1.19 9.56
C ASP A 327 -31.13 1.97 8.29
N ALA A 328 -30.37 1.82 7.21
CA ALA A 328 -30.70 2.46 5.96
C ALA A 328 -32.05 1.94 5.43
N PRO A 329 -32.95 2.84 4.97
CA PRO A 329 -34.22 2.41 4.37
C PRO A 329 -33.93 1.52 3.15
N LEU A 330 -34.77 0.52 2.93
CA LEU A 330 -34.77 -0.26 1.68
C LEU A 330 -34.97 0.75 0.53
N GLN A 331 -33.98 0.92 -0.31
CA GLN A 331 -34.18 1.65 -1.56
C GLN A 331 -35.05 0.76 -2.45
N GLU A 332 -36.16 1.33 -2.97
CA GLU A 332 -36.86 0.70 -4.09
C GLU A 332 -35.83 0.43 -5.17
N SER A 333 -35.70 -0.81 -5.60
CA SER A 333 -34.70 -1.27 -6.57
C SER A 333 -34.76 -0.36 -7.80
N GLU A 334 -33.81 0.58 -7.92
CA GLU A 334 -33.64 1.27 -9.22
C GLU A 334 -33.34 0.16 -10.25
N PRO A 335 -33.93 0.27 -11.44
CA PRO A 335 -33.74 -0.76 -12.46
C PRO A 335 -32.25 -0.95 -12.74
N ASP A 336 -31.84 -2.20 -12.83
CA ASP A 336 -30.48 -2.78 -12.94
C ASP A 336 -29.60 -2.19 -14.07
N THR A 337 -30.10 -1.20 -14.78
CA THR A 337 -29.48 -0.61 -15.98
C THR A 337 -28.52 0.55 -15.72
N LYS A 338 -28.47 1.11 -14.50
CA LYS A 338 -27.52 2.16 -14.16
C LYS A 338 -26.21 1.57 -13.62
N LYS A 339 -25.15 1.68 -14.39
CA LYS A 339 -23.79 1.38 -13.93
C LYS A 339 -23.55 2.13 -12.61
N LYS A 340 -23.28 1.39 -11.53
CA LYS A 340 -23.02 1.97 -10.20
C LYS A 340 -21.83 2.92 -10.28
N ASP A 341 -21.95 4.11 -9.70
CA ASP A 341 -20.89 5.13 -9.75
C ASP A 341 -19.81 4.83 -8.70
N PRO A 342 -18.56 4.52 -9.10
CA PRO A 342 -17.47 4.23 -8.17
C PRO A 342 -17.26 5.37 -7.17
N ALA A 343 -16.89 5.01 -5.95
CA ALA A 343 -16.61 5.97 -4.89
C ALA A 343 -15.19 6.53 -4.96
N VAL A 344 -15.05 7.82 -4.75
CA VAL A 344 -13.80 8.45 -4.31
C VAL A 344 -13.93 8.71 -2.82
N TYR A 345 -13.02 8.16 -2.03
CA TYR A 345 -13.03 8.28 -0.59
C TYR A 345 -11.61 8.38 -0.02
N PHE A 346 -11.45 9.24 0.95
CA PHE A 346 -10.21 9.41 1.71
C PHE A 346 -10.50 10.09 3.04
N ASP A 347 -9.75 9.76 4.05
CA ASP A 347 -9.81 10.45 5.32
C ASP A 347 -8.75 11.55 5.42
N VAL A 348 -9.02 12.51 6.28
CA VAL A 348 -8.08 13.55 6.69
C VAL A 348 -7.86 13.43 8.18
N PHE A 349 -6.60 13.17 8.56
CA PHE A 349 -6.17 12.97 9.94
C PHE A 349 -6.98 11.91 10.70
N LYS A 350 -7.48 10.87 9.99
CA LYS A 350 -8.25 9.77 10.58
C LYS A 350 -9.44 10.24 11.45
N SER A 351 -10.00 11.39 11.10
CA SER A 351 -11.08 12.04 11.85
C SER A 351 -12.28 12.41 10.99
N VAL A 352 -12.05 12.79 9.73
CA VAL A 352 -13.10 13.18 8.79
C VAL A 352 -12.93 12.41 7.51
N LEU A 353 -14.01 11.77 7.03
CA LEU A 353 -14.02 11.05 5.77
C LEU A 353 -14.74 11.84 4.68
N PHE A 354 -14.04 12.07 3.57
CA PHE A 354 -14.62 12.59 2.35
C PHE A 354 -15.08 11.44 1.46
N VAL A 355 -16.34 11.52 1.00
CA VAL A 355 -16.94 10.50 0.10
C VAL A 355 -17.76 11.23 -0.96
N PHE A 356 -17.46 10.96 -2.22
CA PHE A 356 -18.23 11.47 -3.36
C PHE A 356 -18.08 10.55 -4.58
N PRO A 357 -19.03 10.63 -5.53
CA PRO A 357 -18.96 9.82 -6.74
C PRO A 357 -17.81 10.24 -7.66
N LEU A 358 -17.25 9.29 -8.40
CA LEU A 358 -16.17 9.54 -9.37
C LEU A 358 -16.57 10.55 -10.45
N THR A 359 -17.84 10.54 -10.87
CA THR A 359 -18.40 11.52 -11.82
C THR A 359 -18.28 12.96 -11.33
N LYS A 360 -18.39 13.22 -10.01
CA LYS A 360 -18.18 14.56 -9.43
C LYS A 360 -16.71 14.97 -9.47
N LEU A 361 -15.78 14.02 -9.25
CA LEU A 361 -14.34 14.31 -9.42
C LEU A 361 -14.05 14.69 -10.86
N LEU A 362 -14.58 13.94 -11.82
CA LEU A 362 -14.43 14.23 -13.25
C LEU A 362 -14.95 15.63 -13.59
N THR A 363 -16.17 15.97 -13.15
CA THR A 363 -16.75 17.29 -13.38
C THR A 363 -15.88 18.40 -12.79
N PHE A 364 -15.42 18.22 -11.54
CA PHE A 364 -14.54 19.18 -10.88
C PHE A 364 -13.23 19.36 -11.65
N ASN A 365 -12.62 18.28 -12.11
CA ASN A 365 -11.37 18.32 -12.87
C ASN A 365 -11.55 19.08 -14.19
N ILE A 366 -12.62 18.81 -14.94
CA ILE A 366 -12.92 19.52 -16.20
C ILE A 366 -13.08 21.03 -15.94
N VAL A 367 -13.82 21.38 -14.90
CA VAL A 367 -14.01 22.81 -14.50
C VAL A 367 -12.67 23.45 -14.14
N ALA A 368 -11.85 22.79 -13.34
CA ALA A 368 -10.53 23.30 -12.94
C ALA A 368 -9.57 23.44 -14.13
N LEU A 369 -9.58 22.47 -15.06
CA LEU A 369 -8.76 22.48 -16.28
C LEU A 369 -9.06 23.68 -17.19
N VAL A 370 -10.32 24.13 -17.22
CA VAL A 370 -10.77 25.23 -18.11
C VAL A 370 -10.76 26.57 -17.38
N ILE A 371 -11.44 26.66 -16.22
CA ILE A 371 -11.64 27.93 -15.53
C ILE A 371 -10.33 28.47 -14.94
N GLY A 372 -9.50 27.61 -14.38
CA GLY A 372 -8.25 28.03 -13.75
C GLY A 372 -7.31 28.79 -14.71
N PRO A 373 -6.93 28.24 -15.88
CA PRO A 373 -6.10 28.92 -16.86
C PRO A 373 -6.77 30.19 -17.40
N LEU A 374 -8.09 30.18 -17.68
CA LEU A 374 -8.80 31.34 -18.18
C LEU A 374 -8.78 32.51 -17.19
N LEU A 375 -9.01 32.25 -15.90
CA LEU A 375 -8.90 33.27 -14.85
C LEU A 375 -7.48 33.83 -14.74
N LEU A 376 -6.47 32.98 -14.79
CA LEU A 376 -5.06 33.41 -14.74
C LEU A 376 -4.72 34.28 -15.94
N ILE A 377 -5.09 33.86 -17.16
CA ILE A 377 -4.86 34.64 -18.38
C ILE A 377 -5.58 35.98 -18.31
N ALA A 378 -6.87 35.98 -17.92
CA ALA A 378 -7.65 37.22 -17.80
C ALA A 378 -7.02 38.21 -16.83
N LEU A 379 -6.54 37.70 -15.67
CA LEU A 379 -5.90 38.55 -14.65
C LEU A 379 -4.53 39.06 -15.09
N VAL A 380 -3.73 38.25 -15.79
CA VAL A 380 -2.45 38.70 -16.38
C VAL A 380 -2.67 39.75 -17.48
N VAL A 381 -3.71 39.61 -18.33
CA VAL A 381 -4.05 40.60 -19.32
C VAL A 381 -4.48 41.92 -18.65
N TYR A 382 -5.30 41.82 -17.60
CA TYR A 382 -5.73 43.01 -16.83
C TYR A 382 -4.51 43.70 -16.19
N GLU A 383 -3.61 42.98 -15.57
CA GLU A 383 -2.34 43.49 -15.05
C GLU A 383 -1.56 44.29 -16.13
N ARG A 384 -1.43 43.74 -17.34
CA ARG A 384 -0.75 44.38 -18.45
C ARG A 384 -1.42 45.68 -18.88
N ILE A 385 -2.78 45.72 -18.87
CA ILE A 385 -3.54 46.91 -19.16
C ILE A 385 -3.29 47.97 -18.08
N VAL A 386 -3.36 47.65 -16.82
CA VAL A 386 -3.10 48.54 -15.67
C VAL A 386 -1.69 49.10 -15.73
N LEU A 387 -0.68 48.25 -15.96
CA LEU A 387 0.71 48.68 -16.07
C LEU A 387 0.92 49.68 -17.22
N ARG A 388 0.29 49.47 -18.39
CA ARG A 388 0.36 50.43 -19.53
C ARG A 388 -0.29 51.78 -19.22
N GLN A 389 -1.28 51.80 -18.32
CA GLN A 389 -1.92 53.07 -17.91
C GLN A 389 -1.13 53.83 -16.84
N ILE A 390 -0.20 53.13 -16.15
CA ILE A 390 0.59 53.68 -15.05
C ILE A 390 1.94 54.25 -15.57
N LEU A 391 2.59 53.55 -16.51
CA LEU A 391 3.84 53.97 -17.11
C LEU A 391 3.58 55.13 -18.07
N PRO A 392 4.24 56.29 -17.93
CA PRO A 392 4.16 57.36 -18.91
C PRO A 392 4.68 56.84 -20.26
N PRO A 393 4.12 57.34 -21.40
CA PRO A 393 4.70 57.01 -22.69
C PRO A 393 6.16 57.41 -22.68
N ASP A 394 7.07 56.51 -23.00
CA ASP A 394 8.48 56.76 -23.10
C ASP A 394 8.70 57.96 -24.00
N GLU A 395 9.36 59.01 -23.51
CA GLU A 395 9.90 60.06 -24.37
C GLU A 395 10.83 59.40 -25.39
N GLU A 396 10.43 59.40 -26.65
CA GLU A 396 11.24 58.90 -27.77
C GLU A 396 12.54 59.73 -27.83
N GLY A 397 13.58 59.31 -27.13
CA GLY A 397 14.83 60.09 -27.17
C GLY A 397 16.03 59.42 -26.47
N SER A 398 15.81 58.52 -25.51
CA SER A 398 16.89 57.80 -24.84
C SER A 398 17.20 56.50 -25.52
N ARG A 399 18.15 56.45 -26.45
CA ARG A 399 18.74 55.25 -27.03
C ARG A 399 19.42 54.47 -25.92
N ALA A 400 18.67 53.61 -25.25
CA ALA A 400 19.27 52.55 -24.46
C ALA A 400 20.24 51.73 -25.36
N PRO A 401 21.45 51.41 -24.92
CA PRO A 401 22.39 50.65 -25.72
C PRO A 401 21.72 49.35 -26.18
N ALA A 402 21.75 49.08 -27.50
CA ALA A 402 21.14 47.93 -28.12
C ALA A 402 21.57 46.67 -27.38
N ARG A 403 20.68 46.12 -26.54
CA ARG A 403 20.88 44.81 -25.87
C ARG A 403 21.12 43.78 -26.96
N ARG A 404 22.18 43.02 -26.87
CA ARG A 404 22.44 41.91 -27.79
C ARG A 404 21.23 40.94 -27.69
N PRO A 405 20.49 40.72 -28.79
CA PRO A 405 19.23 39.99 -28.74
C PRO A 405 19.41 38.58 -28.24
N LEU A 406 20.58 37.96 -28.50
CA LEU A 406 20.88 36.58 -28.10
C LEU A 406 21.01 36.41 -26.56
N ALA A 407 21.70 37.36 -25.89
CA ALA A 407 21.88 37.28 -24.44
C ALA A 407 20.55 37.46 -23.67
N SER A 408 19.69 38.34 -24.18
CA SER A 408 18.35 38.53 -23.63
C SER A 408 17.47 37.29 -23.83
N LEU A 409 17.55 36.63 -24.99
CA LEU A 409 16.81 35.39 -25.28
C LEU A 409 17.28 34.25 -24.38
N ILE A 410 18.59 34.05 -24.22
CA ILE A 410 19.15 33.00 -23.33
C ILE A 410 18.70 33.23 -21.89
N HIS A 411 18.68 34.48 -21.41
CA HIS A 411 18.21 34.80 -20.07
C HIS A 411 16.71 34.47 -19.87
N ILE A 412 15.88 34.82 -20.85
CA ILE A 412 14.44 34.49 -20.80
C ILE A 412 14.23 32.96 -20.79
N ILE A 413 14.89 32.25 -21.70
CA ILE A 413 14.81 30.77 -21.76
C ILE A 413 15.23 30.16 -20.42
N TRP A 414 16.37 30.60 -19.87
CA TRP A 414 16.87 30.09 -18.59
C TRP A 414 15.91 30.35 -17.43
N THR A 415 15.35 31.58 -17.34
CA THR A 415 14.40 31.93 -16.28
C THR A 415 13.18 31.00 -16.27
N HIS A 416 12.66 30.65 -17.44
CA HIS A 416 11.54 29.73 -17.56
C HIS A 416 11.96 28.25 -17.47
N ALA A 417 13.16 27.88 -17.88
CA ALA A 417 13.65 26.49 -17.82
C ALA A 417 14.07 26.07 -16.40
N LYS A 418 14.45 27.01 -15.53
CA LYS A 418 15.00 26.74 -14.18
C LYS A 418 14.16 25.75 -13.37
N PHE A 419 12.85 25.90 -13.36
CA PHE A 419 11.95 25.00 -12.62
C PHE A 419 12.06 23.57 -13.14
N TRP A 420 12.03 23.38 -14.47
CA TRP A 420 12.08 22.05 -15.10
C TRP A 420 13.45 21.41 -14.95
N VAL A 421 14.50 22.20 -15.05
CA VAL A 421 15.88 21.73 -14.81
C VAL A 421 16.05 21.34 -13.34
N ALA A 422 15.53 22.13 -12.40
CA ALA A 422 15.57 21.80 -10.98
C ALA A 422 14.80 20.52 -10.66
N PHE A 423 13.63 20.35 -11.25
CA PHE A 423 12.86 19.12 -11.14
C PHE A 423 13.63 17.92 -11.69
N ALA A 424 14.20 18.05 -12.89
CA ALA A 424 14.96 16.97 -13.53
C ALA A 424 16.25 16.61 -12.74
N VAL A 425 16.96 17.61 -12.22
CA VAL A 425 18.15 17.40 -11.37
C VAL A 425 17.77 16.70 -10.07
N ALA A 426 16.75 17.19 -9.36
CA ALA A 426 16.31 16.56 -8.12
C ALA A 426 15.85 15.11 -8.37
N PHE A 427 15.08 14.87 -9.42
CA PHE A 427 14.65 13.51 -9.80
C PHE A 427 15.86 12.63 -10.17
N GLY A 428 16.82 13.14 -10.95
CA GLY A 428 18.04 12.40 -11.32
C GLY A 428 18.90 12.04 -10.10
N MET A 429 19.04 12.96 -9.13
CA MET A 429 19.72 12.68 -7.86
C MET A 429 19.02 11.60 -7.06
N LEU A 430 17.70 11.62 -6.98
CA LEU A 430 16.91 10.56 -6.34
C LEU A 430 17.07 9.21 -7.02
N VAL A 431 17.05 9.18 -8.36
CA VAL A 431 17.28 7.93 -9.12
C VAL A 431 18.69 7.38 -8.86
N LEU A 432 19.71 8.25 -8.79
CA LEU A 432 21.06 7.83 -8.41
C LEU A 432 21.12 7.25 -7.00
N GLU A 433 20.44 7.88 -6.04
CA GLU A 433 20.38 7.40 -4.67
C GLU A 433 19.63 6.06 -4.56
N ILE A 434 18.54 5.88 -5.32
CA ILE A 434 17.85 4.58 -5.45
C ILE A 434 18.83 3.52 -5.95
N LEU A 435 19.60 3.82 -7.00
CA LEU A 435 20.61 2.89 -7.53
C LEU A 435 21.61 2.47 -6.44
N LEU A 436 22.11 3.43 -5.66
CA LEU A 436 23.03 3.15 -4.56
C LEU A 436 22.39 2.27 -3.48
N TYR A 437 21.15 2.55 -3.06
CA TYR A 437 20.44 1.69 -2.11
C TYR A 437 20.22 0.28 -2.65
N VAL A 438 19.76 0.15 -3.88
CA VAL A 438 19.50 -1.17 -4.50
C VAL A 438 20.77 -2.01 -4.64
N VAL A 439 21.91 -1.37 -4.91
CA VAL A 439 23.20 -2.08 -5.05
C VAL A 439 23.81 -2.42 -3.68
N ILE A 440 23.82 -1.49 -2.74
CA ILE A 440 24.51 -1.65 -1.46
C ILE A 440 23.65 -2.43 -0.47
N ASN A 441 22.41 -1.97 -0.23
CA ASN A 441 21.52 -2.54 0.78
C ASN A 441 20.05 -2.50 0.35
N PRO A 442 19.63 -3.37 -0.58
CA PRO A 442 18.30 -3.31 -1.22
C PRO A 442 17.12 -3.48 -0.25
N PHE A 443 17.34 -4.09 0.91
CA PHE A 443 16.30 -4.38 1.88
C PHE A 443 16.23 -3.39 3.06
N VAL A 444 17.07 -2.36 3.13
CA VAL A 444 17.08 -1.45 4.28
C VAL A 444 15.76 -0.69 4.46
N ILE A 445 15.05 -0.40 3.38
CA ILE A 445 13.71 0.22 3.44
C ILE A 445 12.68 -0.67 4.14
N TYR A 446 12.91 -1.98 4.24
CA TYR A 446 12.03 -2.95 4.87
C TYR A 446 11.75 -2.63 6.35
N SER A 447 12.81 -2.34 7.12
CA SER A 447 12.70 -1.98 8.54
C SER A 447 12.84 -0.48 8.82
N TYR A 448 13.37 0.30 7.85
CA TYR A 448 13.64 1.73 8.05
C TYR A 448 12.98 2.63 6.98
N PRO A 449 11.67 2.46 6.68
CA PRO A 449 11.05 3.19 5.58
C PRO A 449 11.04 4.72 5.79
N TYR A 450 10.81 5.18 7.01
CA TYR A 450 10.81 6.60 7.33
C TYR A 450 12.20 7.24 7.29
N LEU A 451 13.26 6.48 7.62
CA LEU A 451 14.64 6.94 7.49
C LEU A 451 14.98 7.19 6.00
N ILE A 452 14.58 6.27 5.14
CA ILE A 452 14.76 6.39 3.68
C ILE A 452 13.94 7.57 3.14
N LEU A 453 12.71 7.77 3.60
CA LEU A 453 11.93 8.95 3.24
C LEU A 453 12.65 10.25 3.63
N VAL A 454 13.22 10.32 4.84
CA VAL A 454 13.96 11.49 5.32
C VAL A 454 15.20 11.76 4.46
N SER A 455 15.95 10.71 4.07
CA SER A 455 17.06 10.83 3.13
C SER A 455 16.60 11.44 1.79
N PHE A 456 15.53 10.88 1.20
CA PHE A 456 14.99 11.37 -0.07
C PHE A 456 14.40 12.79 0.02
N LEU A 457 13.71 13.15 1.12
CA LEU A 457 13.23 14.52 1.36
C LEU A 457 14.37 15.51 1.40
N ALA A 458 15.44 15.17 2.14
CA ALA A 458 16.63 16.01 2.24
C ALA A 458 17.33 16.17 0.88
N LEU A 459 17.50 15.09 0.13
CA LEU A 459 18.14 15.12 -1.19
C LEU A 459 17.29 15.89 -2.22
N ALA A 460 15.98 15.67 -2.24
CA ALA A 460 15.05 16.40 -3.12
C ALA A 460 15.07 17.90 -2.83
N TYR A 461 15.07 18.31 -1.55
CA TYR A 461 15.18 19.71 -1.16
C TYR A 461 16.52 20.32 -1.62
N LEU A 462 17.63 19.64 -1.40
CA LEU A 462 18.94 20.12 -1.83
C LEU A 462 18.99 20.26 -3.35
N GLY A 463 18.57 19.26 -4.11
CA GLY A 463 18.53 19.28 -5.57
C GLY A 463 17.68 20.44 -6.11
N LEU A 464 16.47 20.63 -5.59
CA LEU A 464 15.59 21.73 -5.98
C LEU A 464 16.15 23.08 -5.57
N ALA A 465 16.52 23.26 -4.30
CA ALA A 465 16.96 24.55 -3.77
C ALA A 465 18.26 25.04 -4.42
N PHE A 466 19.25 24.17 -4.59
CA PHE A 466 20.51 24.55 -5.24
C PHE A 466 20.31 24.92 -6.71
N THR A 467 19.54 24.13 -7.45
CA THR A 467 19.33 24.39 -8.88
C THR A 467 18.47 25.63 -9.12
N LEU A 468 17.40 25.84 -8.36
CA LEU A 468 16.55 27.03 -8.48
C LEU A 468 17.29 28.33 -8.16
N THR A 469 18.19 28.28 -7.18
CA THR A 469 18.96 29.46 -6.75
C THR A 469 20.32 29.60 -7.44
N PHE A 470 20.61 28.75 -8.42
CA PHE A 470 21.85 28.86 -9.20
C PHE A 470 21.84 30.19 -9.99
N PRO A 471 22.93 31.01 -9.93
CA PRO A 471 22.97 32.29 -10.61
C PRO A 471 22.68 32.14 -12.10
N SER A 472 21.95 33.08 -12.66
CA SER A 472 21.66 33.16 -14.12
C SER A 472 22.90 33.49 -14.97
N CYS A 473 24.00 33.87 -14.33
CA CYS A 473 25.30 34.12 -14.96
C CYS A 473 26.28 33.10 -14.42
N LEU A 474 26.66 32.11 -15.24
CA LEU A 474 27.87 31.34 -15.00
C LEU A 474 29.07 32.29 -15.03
N PRO A 475 29.93 32.36 -14.00
CA PRO A 475 31.20 33.02 -14.09
C PRO A 475 32.10 32.16 -14.98
N PHE A 476 32.02 32.33 -16.30
CA PHE A 476 33.08 31.87 -17.16
C PHE A 476 34.27 32.73 -16.81
N TYR A 477 35.25 32.16 -16.13
CA TYR A 477 36.47 32.76 -15.65
C TYR A 477 37.39 33.07 -16.84
N HIS A 478 36.94 33.99 -17.74
CA HIS A 478 37.74 34.51 -18.81
C HIS A 478 37.62 36.05 -18.85
N PRO A 479 38.69 36.80 -18.57
CA PRO A 479 38.64 38.29 -18.46
C PRO A 479 38.06 39.00 -19.67
N LYS A 480 38.15 38.41 -20.89
CA LYS A 480 37.55 38.94 -22.10
C LYS A 480 36.03 38.65 -22.24
N ILE A 481 35.46 37.68 -21.49
CA ILE A 481 34.05 37.34 -21.53
C ILE A 481 33.28 38.15 -20.48
N ASN A 482 33.90 38.56 -19.38
CA ASN A 482 33.26 39.40 -18.35
C ASN A 482 32.79 40.77 -18.88
N ASN A 483 33.40 41.30 -19.94
CA ASN A 483 32.91 42.55 -20.58
C ASN A 483 31.70 42.31 -21.50
N LEU A 484 31.38 41.06 -21.84
CA LEU A 484 30.19 40.68 -22.60
C LEU A 484 28.96 40.39 -21.71
N PHE A 485 29.21 39.98 -20.48
CA PHE A 485 28.18 39.69 -19.48
C PHE A 485 28.45 40.55 -18.24
N LYS A 486 28.12 41.84 -18.31
CA LYS A 486 27.94 42.60 -17.08
C LYS A 486 26.93 41.88 -16.23
N PRO A 487 27.14 41.72 -14.88
CA PRO A 487 26.15 41.15 -14.01
C PRO A 487 24.91 42.03 -14.08
N HIS A 488 24.00 41.74 -15.01
CA HIS A 488 22.68 42.32 -14.99
C HIS A 488 21.99 41.71 -13.78
N LEU A 489 21.46 42.58 -12.94
CA LEU A 489 20.70 42.29 -11.73
C LEU A 489 19.88 41.00 -11.90
N GLU A 490 20.11 40.04 -10.99
CA GLU A 490 19.19 38.95 -10.87
C GLU A 490 17.78 39.51 -10.70
N PRO A 491 16.76 38.89 -11.35
CA PRO A 491 15.39 39.34 -11.15
C PRO A 491 15.07 39.34 -9.65
N PRO A 492 14.32 40.35 -9.15
CA PRO A 492 13.93 40.37 -7.75
C PRO A 492 13.37 39.04 -7.29
N ALA A 493 13.62 38.63 -6.05
CA ALA A 493 13.17 37.35 -5.51
C ALA A 493 11.65 37.16 -5.65
N GLN A 494 10.85 38.22 -5.72
CA GLN A 494 9.43 38.20 -5.99
C GLN A 494 9.10 37.79 -7.42
N ASP A 495 9.83 38.27 -8.43
CA ASP A 495 9.60 37.88 -9.82
C ASP A 495 9.94 36.39 -10.06
N GLN A 496 11.01 35.92 -9.40
CA GLN A 496 11.39 34.52 -9.44
C GLN A 496 10.34 33.64 -8.75
N LYS A 497 9.83 34.05 -7.59
CA LYS A 497 8.72 33.40 -6.89
C LYS A 497 7.50 33.25 -7.80
N ARG A 498 7.10 34.35 -8.45
CA ARG A 498 5.96 34.38 -9.39
C ARG A 498 6.16 33.40 -10.56
N THR A 499 7.34 33.45 -11.20
CA THR A 499 7.67 32.56 -12.33
C THR A 499 7.58 31.11 -11.93
N ILE A 500 8.10 30.73 -10.75
CA ILE A 500 8.04 29.36 -10.25
C ILE A 500 6.60 28.95 -9.94
N PHE A 501 5.76 29.83 -9.38
CA PHE A 501 4.32 29.55 -9.18
C PHE A 501 3.62 29.22 -10.49
N PHE A 502 3.89 29.93 -11.57
CA PHE A 502 3.28 29.64 -12.87
C PHE A 502 3.72 28.27 -13.42
N HIS A 503 4.99 27.91 -13.26
CA HIS A 503 5.48 26.61 -13.68
C HIS A 503 4.95 25.47 -12.78
N LEU A 504 4.85 25.70 -11.47
CA LEU A 504 4.23 24.74 -10.54
C LEU A 504 2.75 24.52 -10.87
N TYR A 505 2.01 25.60 -11.18
CA TYR A 505 0.62 25.49 -11.62
C TYR A 505 0.51 24.74 -12.94
N PHE A 506 1.37 25.02 -13.92
CA PHE A 506 1.39 24.29 -15.18
C PHE A 506 1.73 22.81 -14.99
N PHE A 507 2.68 22.48 -14.11
CA PHE A 507 3.02 21.11 -13.75
C PHE A 507 1.81 20.38 -13.15
N THR A 508 1.15 20.97 -12.16
CA THR A 508 -0.04 20.36 -11.55
C THR A 508 -1.23 20.30 -12.51
N TRP A 509 -1.33 21.22 -13.45
CA TRP A 509 -2.34 21.21 -14.52
C TRP A 509 -2.10 20.05 -15.49
N MET A 510 -0.84 19.76 -15.87
CA MET A 510 -0.50 18.55 -16.64
C MET A 510 -0.86 17.27 -15.88
N LEU A 511 -0.56 17.21 -14.57
CA LEU A 511 -0.97 16.08 -13.74
C LEU A 511 -2.51 15.93 -13.68
N LEU A 512 -3.24 17.05 -13.65
CA LEU A 512 -4.69 17.04 -13.64
C LEU A 512 -5.29 16.51 -14.96
N ILE A 513 -4.65 16.80 -16.10
CA ILE A 513 -4.99 16.19 -17.38
C ILE A 513 -4.82 14.68 -17.30
N LEU A 514 -3.65 14.19 -16.82
CA LEU A 514 -3.37 12.76 -16.69
C LEU A 514 -4.37 12.07 -15.74
N ALA A 515 -4.69 12.70 -14.60
CA ALA A 515 -5.70 12.19 -13.67
C ALA A 515 -7.08 12.11 -14.33
N THR A 516 -7.45 13.11 -15.13
CA THR A 516 -8.74 13.15 -15.86
C THR A 516 -8.80 12.06 -16.93
N ILE A 517 -7.69 11.84 -17.66
CA ILE A 517 -7.55 10.73 -18.60
C ILE A 517 -7.71 9.39 -17.87
N GLY A 518 -7.07 9.24 -16.69
CA GLY A 518 -7.21 8.04 -15.86
C GLY A 518 -8.65 7.75 -15.43
N ILE A 519 -9.46 8.79 -15.19
CA ILE A 519 -10.89 8.61 -14.87
C ILE A 519 -11.69 8.17 -16.11
N THR A 520 -11.39 8.71 -17.30
CA THR A 520 -12.23 8.54 -18.49
C THR A 520 -11.88 7.34 -19.35
N HIS A 521 -10.61 6.91 -19.37
CA HIS A 521 -10.12 5.86 -20.27
C HIS A 521 -9.78 4.53 -19.58
N LEU A 522 -9.81 4.50 -18.25
CA LEU A 522 -9.61 3.26 -17.50
C LEU A 522 -10.97 2.73 -17.01
N ASP A 523 -11.12 1.42 -16.92
CA ASP A 523 -12.30 0.77 -16.36
C ASP A 523 -11.84 -0.20 -15.25
N PRO A 524 -12.28 -0.02 -13.99
CA PRO A 524 -12.95 1.17 -13.46
C PRO A 524 -12.03 2.40 -13.49
N GLY A 525 -12.61 3.62 -13.52
CA GLY A 525 -11.86 4.88 -13.55
C GLY A 525 -11.01 5.09 -12.30
N LEU A 526 -9.93 5.87 -12.45
CA LEU A 526 -8.93 6.08 -11.39
C LEU A 526 -9.42 7.10 -10.33
N GLY A 527 -9.78 6.62 -9.15
CA GLY A 527 -10.25 7.45 -8.02
C GLY A 527 -9.13 8.21 -7.31
N SER A 528 -7.94 7.63 -7.22
CA SER A 528 -6.77 8.21 -6.54
C SER A 528 -6.26 9.52 -7.17
N GLY A 529 -6.72 9.84 -8.38
CA GLY A 529 -6.50 11.15 -9.01
C GLY A 529 -7.00 12.35 -8.18
N TYR A 530 -7.81 12.12 -7.14
CA TYR A 530 -8.29 13.16 -6.23
C TYR A 530 -7.16 13.97 -5.57
N LEU A 531 -5.97 13.40 -5.40
CA LEU A 531 -4.82 14.09 -4.81
C LEU A 531 -4.35 15.30 -5.64
N VAL A 532 -4.46 15.18 -6.95
CA VAL A 532 -3.99 16.21 -7.90
C VAL A 532 -4.95 17.38 -7.95
N SER A 533 -6.25 17.15 -7.81
CA SER A 533 -7.28 18.18 -7.96
C SER A 533 -7.14 19.33 -6.96
N PRO A 534 -7.07 19.12 -5.62
CA PRO A 534 -6.86 20.21 -4.67
C PRO A 534 -5.46 20.82 -4.80
N TRP A 535 -4.43 20.04 -5.16
CA TRP A 535 -3.09 20.58 -5.37
C TRP A 535 -3.05 21.56 -6.54
N ASN A 536 -3.70 21.23 -7.67
CA ASN A 536 -3.82 22.14 -8.81
C ASN A 536 -4.55 23.43 -8.45
N VAL A 537 -5.66 23.34 -7.71
CA VAL A 537 -6.36 24.52 -7.22
C VAL A 537 -5.47 25.38 -6.31
N CYS A 538 -4.76 24.78 -5.36
CA CYS A 538 -3.85 25.48 -4.47
C CYS A 538 -2.71 26.18 -5.23
N ALA A 539 -2.10 25.53 -6.21
CA ALA A 539 -1.07 26.11 -7.06
C ALA A 539 -1.63 27.23 -7.95
N GLY A 540 -2.86 27.06 -8.49
CA GLY A 540 -3.56 28.08 -9.26
C GLY A 540 -3.88 29.32 -8.44
N VAL A 541 -4.45 29.15 -7.24
CA VAL A 541 -4.73 30.26 -6.32
C VAL A 541 -3.45 30.96 -5.91
N GLY A 542 -2.37 30.22 -5.60
CA GLY A 542 -1.05 30.78 -5.34
C GLY A 542 -0.58 31.66 -6.51
N SER A 543 -0.71 31.18 -7.75
CA SER A 543 -0.38 31.92 -8.97
C SER A 543 -1.23 33.18 -9.15
N LEU A 544 -2.55 33.10 -8.94
CA LEU A 544 -3.46 34.24 -9.00
C LEU A 544 -3.08 35.29 -7.93
N LEU A 545 -2.76 34.89 -6.72
CA LEU A 545 -2.34 35.81 -5.65
C LEU A 545 -1.04 36.54 -6.00
N THR A 546 -0.12 35.94 -6.77
CA THR A 546 1.09 36.67 -7.22
C THR A 546 0.78 37.75 -8.24
N VAL A 547 -0.24 37.57 -9.10
CA VAL A 547 -0.69 38.57 -10.06
C VAL A 547 -1.46 39.69 -9.35
N VAL A 548 -2.30 39.35 -8.38
CA VAL A 548 -2.99 40.34 -7.52
C VAL A 548 -1.99 41.19 -6.76
N GLU A 549 -0.96 40.56 -6.16
CA GLU A 549 0.16 41.26 -5.51
C GLU A 549 0.78 42.32 -6.46
N ALA A 550 1.10 41.94 -7.68
CA ALA A 550 1.71 42.82 -8.65
C ALA A 550 0.77 43.99 -9.05
N ILE A 551 -0.52 43.76 -9.21
CA ILE A 551 -1.51 44.80 -9.50
C ILE A 551 -1.64 45.79 -8.34
N VAL A 552 -1.76 45.28 -7.11
CA VAL A 552 -1.88 46.14 -5.91
C VAL A 552 -0.66 47.00 -5.71
N LEU A 553 0.54 46.41 -5.88
CA LEU A 553 1.81 47.17 -5.77
C LEU A 553 1.92 48.27 -6.79
N SER A 554 1.58 48.00 -8.06
CA SER A 554 1.64 48.99 -9.12
C SER A 554 0.64 50.16 -8.90
N THR A 555 -0.57 49.85 -8.35
CA THR A 555 -1.56 50.91 -8.05
C THR A 555 -1.17 51.75 -6.83
N LEU A 556 -0.53 51.16 -5.83
CA LEU A 556 -0.06 51.87 -4.64
C LEU A 556 1.11 52.85 -4.98
N VAL A 557 2.02 52.46 -5.90
CA VAL A 557 3.08 53.33 -6.38
C VAL A 557 2.50 54.57 -7.04
N LYS A 558 1.41 54.48 -7.81
CA LYS A 558 0.71 55.60 -8.45
C LYS A 558 0.04 56.54 -7.45
N SER A 559 -0.42 56.06 -6.30
CA SER A 559 -1.16 56.85 -5.31
C SER A 559 -0.27 57.74 -4.43
N GLN A 560 1.03 57.62 -4.52
CA GLN A 560 1.93 58.56 -3.81
C GLN A 560 2.05 59.86 -4.63
N PRO A 561 1.67 61.01 -4.07
CA PRO A 561 1.92 62.27 -4.73
C PRO A 561 3.46 62.44 -4.85
N TYR A 562 3.90 62.77 -6.05
CA TYR A 562 5.23 63.27 -6.28
C TYR A 562 5.51 64.35 -5.22
N ALA A 563 6.32 64.03 -4.22
CA ALA A 563 6.87 65.04 -3.34
C ALA A 563 7.76 65.91 -4.23
N ALA A 564 7.18 67.00 -4.69
CA ALA A 564 7.95 68.02 -5.40
C ALA A 564 9.14 68.38 -4.52
N GLY A 565 10.34 68.04 -4.99
CA GLY A 565 11.56 68.54 -4.35
C GLY A 565 11.47 70.04 -4.16
N PRO A 566 12.05 70.57 -3.12
CA PRO A 566 11.97 71.99 -2.86
C PRO A 566 12.51 72.72 -4.10
N ALA A 567 11.62 73.55 -4.72
CA ALA A 567 11.97 74.39 -5.82
C ALA A 567 13.18 75.25 -5.40
N ALA A 568 14.33 75.05 -6.08
CA ALA A 568 15.43 75.94 -5.96
C ALA A 568 14.96 77.29 -6.39
N GLY A 569 14.76 78.22 -5.44
CA GLY A 569 14.46 79.62 -5.71
C GLY A 569 15.59 80.25 -6.50
N HIS A 570 15.27 80.73 -7.71
CA HIS A 570 16.09 81.65 -8.43
C HIS A 570 15.98 82.98 -7.70
N GLU A 571 17.02 83.36 -6.94
CA GLU A 571 17.30 84.69 -6.66
C GLU A 571 18.24 85.25 -7.76
N GLU A 572 17.72 86.07 -8.63
CA GLU A 572 18.47 87.02 -9.47
C GLU A 572 19.12 88.03 -8.56
N LEU A 573 20.46 88.11 -8.61
CA LEU A 573 21.19 89.29 -8.22
C LEU A 573 22.24 89.60 -9.29
N ASP A 574 21.97 90.73 -10.00
CA ASP A 574 22.90 91.52 -10.83
C ASP A 574 24.16 91.98 -10.07
N GLY A 575 25.28 91.96 -10.75
CA GLY A 575 26.42 92.73 -10.24
C GLY A 575 27.79 92.41 -10.85
N GLU A 576 28.07 93.07 -12.00
CA GLU A 576 29.39 93.58 -12.44
C GLU A 576 30.70 92.77 -12.38
N ARG A 577 31.25 92.58 -13.56
CA ARG A 577 32.67 92.29 -13.82
C ARG A 577 33.53 93.47 -13.36
N PRO A 578 34.83 93.22 -13.01
CA PRO A 578 35.88 93.45 -14.04
C PRO A 578 37.04 92.43 -14.01
N SER A 579 37.63 92.38 -15.16
CA SER A 579 38.88 91.78 -15.62
C SER A 579 40.10 92.04 -14.80
N THR A 580 41.02 91.06 -14.76
CA THR A 580 42.45 91.14 -15.25
C THR A 580 43.28 90.02 -14.62
N SER A 581 43.93 89.31 -15.40
CA SER A 581 45.27 89.13 -15.88
C SER A 581 46.18 88.22 -15.04
N ASN A 582 46.73 87.27 -15.79
CA ASN A 582 48.05 86.62 -15.74
C ASN A 582 48.71 86.17 -14.45
N GLY A 583 49.22 84.95 -14.56
CA GLY A 583 50.41 84.55 -13.80
C GLY A 583 50.57 83.02 -13.57
N SER A 584 51.31 82.44 -14.52
CA SER A 584 52.34 81.40 -14.35
C SER A 584 52.28 80.40 -13.17
N SER A 585 52.42 79.12 -13.52
CA SER A 585 52.91 77.99 -12.73
C SER A 585 54.14 78.24 -11.88
N PRO A 586 54.51 77.50 -10.87
CA PRO A 586 54.93 76.09 -11.05
C PRO A 586 54.60 75.17 -9.88
N SER A 587 54.73 73.80 -10.22
CA SER A 587 54.95 72.58 -9.42
C SER A 587 55.42 72.84 -7.98
N ASP A 588 54.84 71.98 -7.11
CA ASP A 588 55.65 71.20 -6.17
C ASP A 588 54.93 69.91 -5.64
N GLU A 589 55.70 68.94 -5.85
CA GLU A 589 55.48 67.57 -5.17
C GLU A 589 55.58 67.75 -3.65
N ARG A 590 54.76 67.01 -2.93
CA ARG A 590 55.19 66.43 -1.69
C ARG A 590 54.17 65.32 -1.24
N THR A 591 54.53 64.10 -1.51
CA THR A 591 54.22 62.91 -0.74
C THR A 591 54.83 62.98 0.67
N PRO A 592 54.16 62.41 1.67
CA PRO A 592 54.90 61.76 2.72
C PRO A 592 54.58 60.30 2.79
N LEU A 593 55.66 59.58 2.76
CA LEU A 593 55.85 58.21 3.05
C LEU A 593 55.53 57.83 4.54
N LEU A 594 54.92 56.65 4.74
CA LEU A 594 55.22 55.64 5.76
C LEU A 594 55.33 56.06 7.25
N ARG A 595 54.45 55.45 8.01
CA ARG A 595 54.92 54.76 9.23
C ARG A 595 54.18 53.43 9.42
N ARG A 596 54.93 52.33 9.29
CA ARG A 596 54.63 50.97 9.73
C ARG A 596 54.76 50.97 11.25
N VAL A 597 53.76 50.47 11.94
CA VAL A 597 53.91 49.90 13.27
C VAL A 597 53.11 48.58 13.25
N ASP A 598 53.86 47.52 13.41
CA ASP A 598 53.33 46.18 13.64
C ASP A 598 52.76 46.18 15.06
N ASP A 599 51.46 45.75 15.17
CA ASP A 599 50.95 45.11 16.37
C ASP A 599 49.92 44.06 15.95
N GLU A 600 50.27 42.81 16.19
CA GLU A 600 49.45 41.64 16.09
C GLU A 600 48.31 41.69 17.14
N VAL A 601 47.07 41.61 16.69
CA VAL A 601 45.93 41.16 17.50
C VAL A 601 45.11 40.19 16.66
N PRO A 602 44.71 39.04 17.23
CA PRO A 602 44.19 37.90 16.48
C PRO A 602 42.74 38.08 16.03
N GLY A 603 42.48 37.68 14.83
CA GLY A 603 41.30 37.03 14.33
C GLY A 603 39.93 37.56 14.76
N GLU A 604 39.38 38.56 14.09
CA GLU A 604 37.92 38.74 14.02
C GLU A 604 37.39 38.25 12.67
N ASN A 605 36.44 37.39 12.77
CA ASN A 605 35.84 36.57 11.69
C ASN A 605 35.45 37.43 10.47
N SER A 606 36.02 37.10 9.32
CA SER A 606 35.57 37.55 8.00
C SER A 606 34.07 37.27 7.73
N ASP A 607 33.50 36.34 8.43
CA ASP A 607 32.09 35.98 8.34
C ASP A 607 31.13 36.98 8.99
N ALA A 608 31.58 37.72 10.00
CA ALA A 608 30.78 38.80 10.63
C ALA A 608 30.70 40.06 9.77
N GLN A 609 31.71 40.32 8.93
CA GLN A 609 31.68 41.49 8.00
C GLN A 609 30.82 41.17 6.76
N LEU A 610 30.81 39.96 6.26
CA LEU A 610 29.88 39.54 5.19
C LEU A 610 28.41 39.53 5.66
N ALA A 611 28.15 39.05 6.88
CA ALA A 611 26.81 39.08 7.47
C ALA A 611 26.32 40.53 7.74
N ARG A 612 27.23 41.47 8.09
CA ARG A 612 26.88 42.90 8.23
C ARG A 612 26.64 43.59 6.88
N ARG A 613 27.32 43.18 5.82
CA ARG A 613 27.12 43.70 4.47
C ARG A 613 25.79 43.25 3.88
N ASP A 614 25.42 42.01 4.06
CA ASP A 614 24.10 41.46 3.65
C ASP A 614 22.95 42.12 4.45
N LEU A 615 23.16 42.50 5.72
CA LEU A 615 22.18 43.21 6.53
C LEU A 615 22.03 44.70 6.15
N SER A 616 23.12 45.37 5.63
CA SER A 616 23.07 46.77 5.20
C SER A 616 22.47 46.92 3.81
N GLU A 617 22.64 45.98 2.89
CA GLU A 617 22.00 46.01 1.57
C GLU A 617 20.49 45.77 1.65
N GLU A 618 19.97 45.02 2.68
CA GLU A 618 18.54 44.89 2.93
C GLU A 618 17.90 46.12 3.59
N GLU A 619 18.67 47.03 4.21
CA GLU A 619 18.16 48.26 4.83
C GLU A 619 17.99 49.46 3.87
N GLU A 620 18.69 49.48 2.72
CA GLU A 620 18.57 50.59 1.74
C GLU A 620 17.34 50.50 0.81
N GLU A 621 16.68 49.33 0.67
CA GLU A 621 15.40 49.19 -0.10
C GLU A 621 14.15 49.69 0.62
N GLY A 622 14.26 50.28 1.80
CA GLY A 622 13.18 50.56 2.74
C GLY A 622 12.56 51.95 2.73
N GLY A 623 12.44 52.60 1.60
CA GLY A 623 11.64 53.84 1.49
C GLY A 623 10.14 53.60 1.47
N GLY A 624 9.44 53.90 2.54
CA GLY A 624 8.03 54.27 2.75
C GLY A 624 6.88 53.44 2.10
N VAL A 625 7.01 52.90 0.91
CA VAL A 625 5.97 52.13 0.17
C VAL A 625 6.16 50.63 0.30
N GLY A 626 7.38 50.16 0.59
CA GLY A 626 7.72 48.74 0.68
C GLY A 626 7.10 47.99 1.85
N THR A 627 6.61 48.68 2.89
CA THR A 627 6.18 48.04 4.14
C THR A 627 4.77 47.41 4.07
N LEU A 628 3.88 47.88 3.22
CA LEU A 628 2.53 47.30 3.03
C LEU A 628 2.52 46.13 2.04
N ALA A 629 3.57 45.99 1.26
CA ALA A 629 3.65 45.01 0.16
C ALA A 629 4.32 43.68 0.53
N THR A 630 5.00 43.63 1.68
CA THR A 630 5.92 42.50 1.97
C THR A 630 5.27 41.23 2.55
N TRP A 631 4.00 41.24 2.96
CA TRP A 631 3.34 40.12 3.64
C TRP A 631 2.53 39.17 2.70
N TRP A 632 2.34 39.54 1.42
CA TRP A 632 1.56 38.75 0.45
C TRP A 632 2.04 37.30 0.26
N TRP A 633 3.30 37.05 0.53
CA TRP A 633 3.86 35.70 0.45
C TRP A 633 3.26 34.74 1.47
N ILE A 634 2.73 35.24 2.61
CA ILE A 634 2.13 34.40 3.67
C ILE A 634 0.86 33.69 3.17
N PRO A 635 -0.19 34.40 2.67
CA PRO A 635 -1.35 33.72 2.09
C PRO A 635 -0.99 32.83 0.90
N GLN A 636 -0.02 33.22 0.06
CA GLN A 636 0.49 32.36 -1.00
C GLN A 636 1.07 31.06 -0.44
N PHE A 637 1.88 31.13 0.61
CA PHE A 637 2.45 29.97 1.29
C PHE A 637 1.38 29.09 1.95
N LEU A 638 0.47 29.70 2.72
CA LEU A 638 -0.56 28.98 3.48
C LEU A 638 -1.53 28.22 2.57
N VAL A 639 -1.79 28.72 1.37
CA VAL A 639 -2.63 28.01 0.39
C VAL A 639 -1.82 26.93 -0.34
N SER A 640 -0.59 27.23 -0.79
CA SER A 640 0.15 26.38 -1.72
C SER A 640 0.93 25.25 -1.05
N VAL A 641 1.26 25.34 0.26
CA VAL A 641 2.14 24.38 0.94
C VAL A 641 1.37 23.43 1.88
N PRO A 642 0.64 23.89 2.92
CA PRO A 642 0.09 22.98 3.95
C PRO A 642 -0.89 21.96 3.39
N ILE A 643 -1.80 22.38 2.49
CA ILE A 643 -2.88 21.51 1.97
C ILE A 643 -2.33 20.37 1.12
N PRO A 644 -1.52 20.63 0.06
CA PRO A 644 -0.93 19.55 -0.71
C PRO A 644 -0.02 18.63 0.13
N VAL A 645 0.79 19.21 1.01
CA VAL A 645 1.71 18.44 1.88
C VAL A 645 0.92 17.57 2.86
N ALA A 646 -0.20 18.04 3.41
CA ALA A 646 -1.06 17.22 4.28
C ALA A 646 -1.66 16.02 3.53
N LEU A 647 -2.22 16.23 2.32
CA LEU A 647 -2.84 15.16 1.54
C LEU A 647 -1.80 14.15 1.04
N LEU A 648 -0.69 14.63 0.47
CA LEU A 648 0.40 13.78 -0.02
C LEU A 648 1.10 13.06 1.13
N GLY A 649 1.32 13.73 2.26
CA GLY A 649 1.95 13.15 3.45
C GLY A 649 1.12 12.01 4.05
N HIS A 650 -0.20 12.16 4.08
CA HIS A 650 -1.10 11.10 4.53
C HIS A 650 -0.97 9.84 3.66
N VAL A 651 -1.03 10.00 2.34
CA VAL A 651 -0.84 8.87 1.41
C VAL A 651 0.56 8.29 1.50
N THR A 652 1.58 9.14 1.61
CA THR A 652 2.97 8.67 1.80
C THR A 652 3.10 7.79 3.05
N ALA A 653 2.48 8.16 4.17
CA ALA A 653 2.49 7.36 5.38
C ALA A 653 1.83 5.98 5.17
N ILE A 654 0.65 5.92 4.53
CA ILE A 654 -0.02 4.65 4.19
C ILE A 654 0.89 3.77 3.31
N LEU A 655 1.49 4.34 2.28
CA LEU A 655 2.37 3.61 1.36
C LEU A 655 3.63 3.08 2.07
N LEU A 656 4.24 3.86 2.96
CA LEU A 656 5.43 3.44 3.72
C LEU A 656 5.12 2.39 4.79
N ASP A 657 3.91 2.37 5.34
CA ASP A 657 3.49 1.34 6.27
C ASP A 657 3.13 0.02 5.57
N ALA A 658 2.69 0.07 4.29
CA ALA A 658 2.19 -1.09 3.56
C ALA A 658 3.25 -1.73 2.62
N MET A 659 3.97 -0.92 1.81
CA MET A 659 4.73 -1.43 0.66
C MET A 659 6.13 -1.99 0.98
N PRO A 660 6.94 -1.42 1.90
CA PRO A 660 8.34 -1.85 2.07
C PRO A 660 8.49 -3.33 2.42
N GLN A 661 7.59 -3.88 3.22
CA GLN A 661 7.65 -5.27 3.65
C GLN A 661 7.19 -6.28 2.58
N THR A 662 6.61 -5.82 1.47
CA THR A 662 6.32 -6.67 0.29
C THR A 662 7.60 -7.15 -0.43
N LEU A 663 8.76 -6.60 -0.11
CA LEU A 663 10.05 -7.09 -0.61
C LEU A 663 10.30 -8.55 -0.23
N ALA A 664 9.83 -9.00 0.92
CA ALA A 664 9.91 -10.40 1.32
C ALA A 664 8.97 -11.30 0.48
N ASP A 665 7.90 -10.73 -0.06
CA ASP A 665 6.95 -11.43 -0.95
C ASP A 665 7.41 -11.40 -2.44
N GLY A 666 8.60 -10.85 -2.72
CA GLY A 666 9.18 -10.78 -4.06
C GLY A 666 8.91 -9.47 -4.83
N ALA A 667 8.40 -8.43 -4.17
CA ALA A 667 8.27 -7.12 -4.82
C ALA A 667 9.64 -6.56 -5.23
N SER A 668 9.66 -5.82 -6.35
CA SER A 668 10.89 -5.22 -6.86
C SER A 668 11.38 -4.09 -5.95
N PRO A 669 12.64 -4.12 -5.45
CA PRO A 669 13.21 -3.02 -4.68
C PRO A 669 13.10 -1.67 -5.42
N TRP A 670 13.36 -1.65 -6.73
CA TRP A 670 13.22 -0.44 -7.55
C TRP A 670 11.84 0.21 -7.43
N GLY A 671 10.78 -0.58 -7.49
CA GLY A 671 9.41 -0.07 -7.37
C GLY A 671 9.13 0.57 -6.01
N VAL A 672 9.56 -0.10 -4.93
CA VAL A 672 9.35 0.38 -3.56
C VAL A 672 10.14 1.66 -3.28
N TYR A 673 11.43 1.71 -3.68
CA TYR A 673 12.24 2.93 -3.53
C TYR A 673 11.75 4.07 -4.41
N LEU A 674 11.34 3.80 -5.66
CA LEU A 674 10.81 4.83 -6.57
C LEU A 674 9.53 5.45 -6.01
N MET A 675 8.64 4.66 -5.43
CA MET A 675 7.44 5.15 -4.75
C MET A 675 7.81 6.12 -3.61
N ALA A 676 8.77 5.75 -2.74
CA ALA A 676 9.21 6.60 -1.64
C ALA A 676 9.91 7.89 -2.15
N ALA A 677 10.74 7.79 -3.19
CA ALA A 677 11.44 8.92 -3.78
C ALA A 677 10.50 9.91 -4.48
N LEU A 678 9.52 9.40 -5.23
CA LEU A 678 8.49 10.25 -5.85
C LEU A 678 7.64 10.95 -4.78
N SER A 679 7.26 10.24 -3.73
CA SER A 679 6.55 10.82 -2.59
C SER A 679 7.36 11.96 -1.96
N ALA A 680 8.66 11.76 -1.73
CA ALA A 680 9.54 12.77 -1.18
C ALA A 680 9.65 14.00 -2.10
N LEU A 681 9.84 13.80 -3.40
CA LEU A 681 9.93 14.90 -4.39
C LEU A 681 8.64 15.71 -4.41
N LEU A 682 7.46 15.04 -4.44
CA LEU A 682 6.16 15.70 -4.47
C LEU A 682 5.86 16.45 -3.15
N LEU A 683 6.32 15.96 -2.01
CA LEU A 683 6.18 16.64 -0.71
C LEU A 683 7.05 17.91 -0.62
N VAL A 684 8.20 17.96 -1.30
CA VAL A 684 9.08 19.13 -1.29
C VAL A 684 8.73 20.14 -2.37
N LEU A 685 8.14 19.72 -3.48
CA LEU A 685 7.86 20.56 -4.65
C LEU A 685 7.02 21.82 -4.35
N PRO A 686 6.03 21.82 -3.43
CA PRO A 686 5.30 23.02 -3.02
C PRO A 686 6.16 24.14 -2.42
N LEU A 687 7.37 23.81 -1.92
CA LEU A 687 8.33 24.80 -1.40
C LEU A 687 9.13 25.52 -2.51
N SER A 688 9.09 25.02 -3.74
CA SER A 688 9.90 25.55 -4.85
C SER A 688 9.76 27.07 -5.07
N PRO A 689 8.56 27.72 -4.94
CA PRO A 689 8.46 29.18 -5.07
C PRO A 689 9.22 29.96 -4.01
N PHE A 690 9.50 29.36 -2.86
CA PHE A 690 10.15 29.99 -1.70
C PHE A 690 11.64 29.64 -1.58
N ALA A 691 12.18 28.85 -2.50
CA ALA A 691 13.55 28.33 -2.45
C ALA A 691 14.62 29.45 -2.33
N TYR A 692 14.39 30.62 -2.95
CA TYR A 692 15.30 31.78 -2.91
C TYR A 692 15.46 32.38 -1.51
N LYS A 693 14.50 32.22 -0.61
CA LYS A 693 14.58 32.66 0.78
C LYS A 693 14.94 31.55 1.75
N LEU A 694 14.79 30.26 1.36
CA LEU A 694 15.14 29.11 2.20
C LEU A 694 16.62 28.75 2.13
N ARG A 695 17.19 28.67 0.91
CA ARG A 695 18.60 28.29 0.70
C ARG A 695 19.62 29.22 1.36
N PRO A 696 19.47 30.58 1.34
CA PRO A 696 20.48 31.48 1.94
C PRO A 696 20.66 31.25 3.44
N TYR A 697 19.71 30.62 4.14
CA TYR A 697 19.86 30.28 5.56
C TYR A 697 20.78 29.08 5.74
N ARG A 698 22.07 29.35 5.84
CA ARG A 698 23.14 28.34 5.95
C ARG A 698 22.90 27.27 7.02
N PRO A 699 22.40 27.59 8.25
CA PRO A 699 22.14 26.54 9.27
C PRO A 699 21.12 25.53 8.82
N LEU A 700 20.02 25.92 8.15
CA LEU A 700 19.03 24.99 7.60
C LEU A 700 19.62 24.10 6.52
N THR A 701 20.34 24.71 5.56
CA THR A 701 20.96 23.98 4.45
C THR A 701 21.99 22.98 4.96
N LEU A 702 22.80 23.35 5.94
CA LEU A 702 23.77 22.45 6.58
C LEU A 702 23.07 21.33 7.35
N LEU A 703 22.02 21.65 8.11
CA LEU A 703 21.22 20.65 8.83
C LEU A 703 20.63 19.61 7.88
N VAL A 704 20.01 20.06 6.78
CA VAL A 704 19.42 19.16 5.77
C VAL A 704 20.51 18.33 5.09
N PHE A 705 21.67 18.91 4.77
CA PHE A 705 22.79 18.15 4.19
C PHE A 705 23.33 17.09 5.17
N LEU A 706 23.50 17.43 6.43
CA LEU A 706 23.93 16.47 7.45
C LEU A 706 22.88 15.38 7.67
N THR A 707 21.59 15.74 7.66
CA THR A 707 20.49 14.76 7.74
C THR A 707 20.57 13.77 6.58
N PHE A 708 20.72 14.26 5.35
CA PHE A 708 20.91 13.41 4.18
C PHE A 708 22.12 12.48 4.35
N LEU A 709 23.29 13.05 4.66
CA LEU A 709 24.52 12.28 4.79
C LEU A 709 24.43 11.19 5.87
N LEU A 710 23.92 11.53 7.06
CA LEU A 710 23.83 10.61 8.19
C LEU A 710 22.77 9.53 7.96
N SER A 711 21.60 9.90 7.40
CA SER A 711 20.55 8.93 7.10
C SER A 711 20.98 7.95 6.00
N THR A 712 21.64 8.42 4.97
CA THR A 712 22.18 7.59 3.88
C THR A 712 23.28 6.65 4.38
N LEU A 713 24.25 7.19 5.14
CA LEU A 713 25.33 6.37 5.71
C LEU A 713 24.79 5.29 6.66
N TYR A 714 23.86 5.64 7.54
CA TYR A 714 23.21 4.67 8.41
C TYR A 714 22.47 3.59 7.58
N ALA A 715 21.69 3.97 6.57
CA ALA A 715 20.96 3.05 5.73
C ALA A 715 21.87 2.09 4.95
N TRP A 716 23.08 2.49 4.56
CA TRP A 716 24.03 1.61 3.89
C TRP A 716 24.63 0.57 4.84
N LEU A 717 24.80 0.91 6.13
CA LEU A 717 25.44 0.07 7.13
C LEU A 717 24.45 -0.77 7.95
N ALA A 718 23.21 -0.35 8.07
CA ALA A 718 22.20 -0.99 8.90
C ALA A 718 21.85 -2.39 8.38
N PHE A 719 21.74 -3.37 9.28
CA PHE A 719 21.17 -4.67 8.93
C PHE A 719 19.63 -4.51 8.76
N PRO A 720 19.05 -5.03 7.65
CA PRO A 720 17.69 -4.68 7.27
C PRO A 720 16.58 -5.44 8.00
N PHE A 721 16.90 -6.41 8.85
CA PHE A 721 15.91 -7.25 9.53
C PHE A 721 16.12 -7.26 11.04
N SER A 722 15.06 -7.61 11.76
CA SER A 722 15.07 -7.74 13.22
C SER A 722 14.01 -8.75 13.66
N SER A 723 13.96 -9.08 14.94
CA SER A 723 12.88 -9.88 15.52
C SER A 723 11.51 -9.20 15.44
N GLN A 724 11.48 -7.85 15.31
CA GLN A 724 10.24 -7.10 15.13
C GLN A 724 9.79 -7.05 13.66
N ASP A 725 10.75 -6.97 12.73
CA ASP A 725 10.54 -6.97 11.29
C ASP A 725 11.34 -8.11 10.65
N PRO A 726 10.91 -9.37 10.86
CA PRO A 726 11.66 -10.53 10.39
C PRO A 726 11.53 -10.71 8.89
N LEU A 727 12.58 -11.27 8.28
CA LEU A 727 12.54 -11.71 6.88
C LEU A 727 11.69 -12.96 6.76
N LYS A 728 10.65 -12.94 5.95
CA LYS A 728 9.85 -14.12 5.60
C LYS A 728 10.62 -15.01 4.61
N LEU A 729 10.62 -16.31 4.90
CA LEU A 729 11.05 -17.39 4.04
C LEU A 729 9.88 -18.35 3.87
N TYR A 730 9.75 -18.96 2.70
CA TYR A 730 8.65 -19.84 2.36
C TYR A 730 9.10 -21.29 2.34
N PHE A 731 8.42 -22.13 3.11
CA PHE A 731 8.76 -23.54 3.29
C PHE A 731 7.74 -24.47 2.64
N GLN A 732 8.23 -25.55 2.04
CA GLN A 732 7.45 -26.72 1.64
C GLN A 732 8.34 -27.95 1.73
N GLN A 733 7.78 -29.09 2.12
CA GLN A 733 8.41 -30.39 1.96
C GLN A 733 7.68 -31.20 0.90
N ARG A 734 8.42 -31.84 0.01
CA ARG A 734 7.88 -32.70 -1.04
C ARG A 734 8.33 -34.14 -0.81
N VAL A 735 7.39 -35.08 -0.93
CA VAL A 735 7.60 -36.50 -0.86
C VAL A 735 7.22 -37.11 -2.22
N GLU A 736 8.20 -37.53 -2.99
CA GLU A 736 8.00 -38.14 -4.30
C GLU A 736 7.89 -39.66 -4.11
N LEU A 737 6.74 -40.22 -4.48
CA LEU A 737 6.44 -41.63 -4.36
C LEU A 737 6.56 -42.29 -5.75
N TYR A 738 7.48 -43.21 -5.92
CA TYR A 738 7.63 -43.94 -7.19
C TYR A 738 7.02 -45.36 -7.07
N PRO A 739 5.90 -45.64 -7.73
CA PRO A 739 5.33 -46.97 -7.74
C PRO A 739 6.27 -47.95 -8.48
N THR A 740 6.55 -49.08 -7.89
CA THR A 740 7.47 -50.12 -8.42
C THR A 740 6.86 -51.02 -9.46
N VAL A 741 5.56 -50.97 -9.67
CA VAL A 741 4.87 -51.84 -10.66
C VAL A 741 3.80 -51.08 -11.42
N SER A 742 3.93 -51.04 -12.73
CA SER A 742 2.82 -50.77 -13.67
C SER A 742 1.90 -51.98 -13.69
N GLY A 743 0.86 -52.02 -12.89
CA GLY A 743 -0.02 -53.17 -12.86
C GLY A 743 -1.46 -52.84 -12.48
N THR A 744 -2.34 -53.15 -13.35
CA THR A 744 -3.77 -53.03 -13.37
C THR A 744 -4.43 -53.92 -12.30
N SER A 745 -4.25 -53.66 -11.03
CA SER A 745 -5.14 -54.23 -9.99
C SER A 745 -4.98 -53.55 -8.65
N LEU A 746 -6.07 -53.34 -7.95
CA LEU A 746 -6.20 -52.74 -6.62
C LEU A 746 -5.19 -53.32 -5.60
N GLY A 747 -3.94 -52.97 -5.70
CA GLY A 747 -2.90 -53.31 -4.76
C GLY A 747 -2.10 -52.05 -4.42
N THR A 748 -1.86 -51.82 -3.14
CA THR A 748 -0.95 -50.77 -2.66
C THR A 748 0.32 -50.78 -3.48
N PRO A 749 0.69 -49.68 -4.14
CA PRO A 749 1.98 -49.63 -4.84
C PRO A 749 3.10 -49.84 -3.80
N ILE A 750 3.91 -50.84 -3.97
CA ILE A 750 5.11 -51.00 -3.16
C ILE A 750 6.06 -49.86 -3.61
N VAL A 751 6.19 -48.86 -2.76
CA VAL A 751 7.02 -47.67 -3.04
C VAL A 751 8.48 -48.07 -2.89
N SER A 752 9.26 -47.97 -3.96
CA SER A 752 10.71 -47.88 -3.83
C SER A 752 11.04 -46.64 -2.98
N ARG A 753 12.20 -46.65 -2.30
CA ARG A 753 12.61 -45.58 -1.39
C ARG A 753 12.12 -44.18 -1.81
N PRO A 754 11.26 -43.49 -1.04
CA PRO A 754 10.73 -42.19 -1.42
C PRO A 754 11.85 -41.14 -1.48
N LYS A 755 11.73 -40.20 -2.40
CA LYS A 755 12.63 -39.06 -2.45
C LYS A 755 12.00 -37.91 -1.65
N ILE A 756 12.75 -37.36 -0.69
CA ILE A 756 12.26 -36.33 0.23
C ILE A 756 13.04 -35.06 -0.02
N THR A 757 12.33 -34.06 -0.52
CA THR A 757 12.92 -32.78 -0.90
C THR A 757 12.41 -31.68 0.02
N THR A 758 13.32 -30.96 0.67
CA THR A 758 13.00 -29.72 1.36
C THR A 758 13.16 -28.55 0.40
N VAL A 759 12.18 -27.64 0.41
CA VAL A 759 12.10 -26.46 -0.44
C VAL A 759 12.05 -25.23 0.45
N LEU A 760 12.95 -24.26 0.20
CA LEU A 760 12.90 -22.93 0.80
C LEU A 760 12.97 -21.87 -0.29
N SER A 761 12.03 -20.93 -0.25
CA SER A 761 12.06 -19.75 -1.12
C SER A 761 12.32 -18.49 -0.31
N GLY A 762 13.12 -17.57 -0.88
CA GLY A 762 13.47 -16.31 -0.23
C GLY A 762 14.41 -15.45 -1.06
N PRO A 763 14.78 -14.25 -0.58
CA PRO A 763 15.72 -13.39 -1.29
C PRO A 763 17.11 -14.05 -1.41
N LYS A 764 17.62 -14.14 -2.64
CA LYS A 764 18.84 -14.85 -3.01
C LYS A 764 20.05 -14.57 -2.10
N LYS A 765 20.26 -13.27 -1.78
CA LYS A 765 21.41 -12.83 -0.95
C LYS A 765 21.38 -13.49 0.42
N TYR A 766 20.23 -13.50 1.09
CA TYR A 766 20.13 -13.98 2.47
C TYR A 766 19.93 -15.49 2.55
N LEU A 767 19.14 -16.06 1.64
CA LEU A 767 18.88 -17.49 1.63
C LEU A 767 20.19 -18.29 1.46
N ARG A 768 20.98 -17.95 0.43
CA ARG A 768 22.24 -18.68 0.14
C ARG A 768 23.38 -18.41 1.11
N SER A 769 23.54 -17.15 1.57
CA SER A 769 24.71 -16.77 2.38
C SER A 769 24.49 -16.88 3.88
N SER A 770 23.25 -16.76 4.35
CA SER A 770 22.95 -16.56 5.77
C SER A 770 21.97 -17.59 6.35
N ILE A 771 21.29 -18.40 5.52
CA ILE A 771 20.31 -19.40 5.98
C ILE A 771 20.80 -20.80 5.69
N LEU A 772 20.96 -21.18 4.41
CA LEU A 772 21.34 -22.54 4.00
C LEU A 772 22.61 -23.07 4.67
N PRO A 773 23.67 -22.26 4.90
CA PRO A 773 24.87 -22.74 5.58
C PRO A 773 24.67 -23.18 7.04
N HIS A 774 23.56 -22.79 7.66
CA HIS A 774 23.24 -23.16 9.05
C HIS A 774 22.33 -24.39 9.13
N LEU A 775 21.75 -24.85 8.02
CA LEU A 775 20.86 -26.02 8.02
C LEU A 775 21.66 -27.32 7.88
N PRO A 776 21.64 -28.23 8.88
CA PRO A 776 22.39 -29.50 8.84
C PRO A 776 22.11 -30.34 7.58
N SER A 777 20.83 -30.50 7.17
CA SER A 777 20.50 -31.29 5.99
C SER A 777 21.03 -30.67 4.70
N ALA A 778 21.03 -29.36 4.59
CA ALA A 778 21.55 -28.65 3.43
C ALA A 778 23.08 -28.74 3.31
N ASN A 779 23.78 -28.81 4.44
CA ASN A 779 25.25 -28.89 4.48
C ASN A 779 25.83 -30.27 4.12
N VAL A 780 25.07 -31.33 4.32
CA VAL A 780 25.51 -32.71 4.01
C VAL A 780 25.35 -33.05 2.54
N VAL A 781 24.46 -32.38 1.83
CA VAL A 781 24.11 -32.66 0.44
C VAL A 781 25.16 -32.07 -0.51
N LYS A 782 25.56 -32.86 -1.52
CA LYS A 782 26.56 -32.43 -2.51
C LYS A 782 26.05 -31.34 -3.43
N GLU A 783 24.74 -31.22 -3.62
CA GLU A 783 24.11 -30.29 -4.58
C GLU A 783 22.81 -29.74 -4.04
N ILE A 784 22.74 -28.41 -3.92
CA ILE A 784 21.51 -27.67 -3.66
C ILE A 784 21.13 -26.98 -4.96
N LYS A 785 19.96 -27.32 -5.50
CA LYS A 785 19.42 -26.68 -6.71
C LYS A 785 18.69 -25.39 -6.30
N CYS A 786 19.11 -24.26 -6.83
CA CYS A 786 18.47 -22.98 -6.55
C CYS A 786 18.18 -22.24 -7.87
N ASP A 787 16.90 -22.13 -8.19
CA ASP A 787 16.39 -21.46 -9.39
C ASP A 787 15.52 -20.26 -9.01
N ASP A 788 15.18 -19.42 -9.98
CA ASP A 788 14.22 -18.32 -9.75
C ASP A 788 12.84 -18.90 -9.45
N ASP A 789 12.19 -18.37 -8.41
CA ASP A 789 10.84 -18.79 -8.01
C ASP A 789 9.80 -18.27 -9.02
N LEU A 790 9.20 -19.17 -9.79
CA LEU A 790 8.19 -18.81 -10.80
C LEU A 790 6.88 -18.29 -10.18
N ALA A 791 6.53 -18.80 -9.01
CA ALA A 791 5.32 -18.39 -8.30
C ALA A 791 5.52 -17.03 -7.59
N LYS A 792 6.71 -16.82 -7.03
CA LYS A 792 7.07 -15.61 -6.27
C LYS A 792 8.23 -14.88 -6.98
N ARG A 793 7.91 -14.18 -8.06
CA ARG A 793 8.90 -13.45 -8.87
C ARG A 793 9.75 -12.52 -7.99
N GLY A 794 11.07 -12.59 -8.16
CA GLY A 794 12.04 -11.82 -7.38
C GLY A 794 12.64 -12.58 -6.19
N LEU A 795 12.14 -13.78 -5.89
CA LEU A 795 12.73 -14.72 -4.94
C LEU A 795 13.46 -15.84 -5.69
N VAL A 796 14.31 -16.57 -4.98
CA VAL A 796 14.88 -17.83 -5.44
C VAL A 796 14.31 -18.98 -4.60
N LYS A 797 14.05 -20.08 -5.26
CA LYS A 797 13.62 -21.35 -4.68
C LYS A 797 14.79 -22.31 -4.66
N CYS A 798 15.21 -22.74 -3.47
CA CYS A 798 16.27 -23.71 -3.25
C CYS A 798 15.69 -25.04 -2.80
N GLU A 799 16.10 -26.11 -3.44
CA GLU A 799 15.63 -27.47 -3.22
C GLU A 799 16.81 -28.40 -2.95
N TRP A 800 16.69 -29.28 -1.95
CA TRP A 800 17.68 -30.31 -1.64
C TRP A 800 17.04 -31.56 -1.07
N ASP A 801 17.72 -32.71 -1.25
CA ASP A 801 17.34 -33.97 -0.63
C ASP A 801 17.65 -33.90 0.87
N SER A 802 16.62 -33.91 1.70
CA SER A 802 16.74 -33.79 3.15
C SER A 802 16.91 -35.13 3.86
N GLY A 803 16.90 -36.25 3.14
CA GLY A 803 17.02 -37.60 3.67
C GLY A 803 15.75 -38.16 4.28
N VAL A 804 15.67 -39.51 4.33
CA VAL A 804 14.48 -40.24 4.81
C VAL A 804 14.25 -40.03 6.32
N GLU A 805 15.24 -39.69 7.06
CA GLU A 805 15.15 -39.36 8.50
C GLU A 805 14.32 -38.10 8.77
N ARG A 806 14.06 -37.29 7.76
CA ARG A 806 13.22 -36.09 7.86
C ARG A 806 11.84 -36.26 7.19
N MET A 807 11.48 -37.51 6.92
CA MET A 807 10.18 -37.82 6.35
C MET A 807 9.07 -37.61 7.39
N PRO A 808 7.98 -36.87 7.10
CA PRO A 808 6.81 -36.84 7.95
C PRO A 808 6.10 -38.17 7.89
N VAL A 809 5.38 -38.53 8.96
CA VAL A 809 4.60 -39.76 9.03
C VAL A 809 3.11 -39.38 9.08
N PRO A 810 2.36 -39.56 7.98
CA PRO A 810 0.93 -39.29 8.00
C PRO A 810 0.19 -40.26 8.95
N GLY A 811 -0.73 -39.73 9.76
CA GLY A 811 -1.56 -40.52 10.66
C GLY A 811 -0.96 -40.86 12.02
N MET A 812 0.23 -40.38 12.35
CA MET A 812 0.75 -40.46 13.72
C MET A 812 0.54 -39.14 14.46
N LEU A 813 -0.15 -39.20 15.59
CA LEU A 813 -0.37 -38.11 16.51
C LEU A 813 0.87 -37.79 17.37
N SER A 814 1.84 -38.70 17.44
CA SER A 814 3.07 -38.49 18.21
C SER A 814 4.23 -39.41 17.78
N TYR A 815 5.44 -38.88 17.70
CA TYR A 815 6.68 -39.67 17.55
C TYR A 815 7.00 -40.53 18.76
N ALA A 816 6.40 -40.24 19.91
CA ALA A 816 6.62 -41.00 21.15
C ALA A 816 6.04 -42.43 21.09
N ASN A 817 5.18 -42.73 20.16
CA ASN A 817 4.51 -44.01 19.95
C ASN A 817 5.14 -44.85 18.81
N LEU A 818 6.28 -44.44 18.25
CA LEU A 818 7.03 -45.27 17.31
C LEU A 818 7.54 -46.51 18.08
N PRO A 819 7.20 -47.72 17.67
CA PRO A 819 7.76 -48.94 18.30
C PRO A 819 9.29 -48.89 18.14
N GLU A 820 10.02 -49.04 19.25
CA GLU A 820 11.49 -49.14 19.29
C GLU A 820 12.02 -50.39 18.53
N THR A 821 11.14 -51.15 17.92
CA THR A 821 11.54 -52.36 17.16
C THR A 821 11.94 -51.96 15.75
N GLY A 822 13.22 -51.63 15.61
CA GLY A 822 13.94 -51.13 14.46
C GLY A 822 14.04 -52.06 13.27
N LEU A 823 12.97 -52.60 12.72
CA LEU A 823 13.11 -53.48 11.58
C LEU A 823 12.37 -53.01 10.31
N ASP A 824 11.37 -52.16 10.42
CA ASP A 824 10.72 -51.62 9.22
C ASP A 824 10.57 -50.09 9.31
N PRO A 825 11.02 -49.36 8.28
CA PRO A 825 10.81 -47.94 8.22
C PRO A 825 9.34 -47.58 8.23
N PRO A 826 8.94 -46.45 8.84
CA PRO A 826 7.52 -46.03 8.96
C PRO A 826 6.75 -45.96 7.63
N TRP A 827 7.45 -45.96 6.52
CA TRP A 827 6.88 -45.95 5.16
C TRP A 827 6.71 -47.37 4.57
N ALA A 828 7.12 -48.44 5.26
CA ALA A 828 6.97 -49.78 4.75
C ALA A 828 5.48 -50.18 4.58
N ASP A 829 4.59 -49.55 5.37
CA ASP A 829 3.13 -49.73 5.23
C ASP A 829 2.54 -48.90 4.06
N GLY A 830 3.34 -48.14 3.35
CA GLY A 830 3.04 -47.57 2.02
C GLY A 830 1.92 -46.51 1.91
N GLU A 831 1.41 -45.95 3.02
CA GLU A 831 0.15 -45.23 2.96
C GLU A 831 0.19 -43.71 3.15
N PHE A 832 0.89 -42.97 2.30
CA PHE A 832 0.60 -41.55 2.12
C PHE A 832 -0.64 -41.33 1.27
N ILE A 833 -0.68 -41.98 0.11
CA ILE A 833 -1.73 -41.83 -0.90
C ILE A 833 -2.06 -43.18 -1.44
N ARG A 834 -3.36 -43.48 -1.55
CA ARG A 834 -3.90 -44.54 -2.39
C ARG A 834 -4.54 -43.95 -3.61
N PHE A 835 -4.22 -44.45 -4.79
CA PHE A 835 -4.81 -43.97 -6.02
C PHE A 835 -4.92 -45.11 -7.05
N ASP A 836 -5.90 -44.96 -7.93
CA ASP A 836 -6.06 -45.78 -9.11
C ASP A 836 -6.47 -44.88 -10.29
N VAL A 837 -5.90 -45.13 -11.46
CA VAL A 837 -6.15 -44.31 -12.64
C VAL A 837 -6.53 -45.23 -13.79
N GLN A 838 -7.79 -45.13 -14.24
CA GLN A 838 -8.34 -45.98 -15.28
C GLN A 838 -8.78 -45.13 -16.47
N ARG A 839 -8.21 -45.41 -17.64
CA ARG A 839 -8.70 -44.87 -18.89
C ARG A 839 -10.04 -45.47 -19.25
N THR A 840 -11.07 -44.63 -19.40
CA THR A 840 -12.44 -45.08 -19.72
C THR A 840 -12.71 -44.99 -21.23
N ASN A 841 -12.16 -44.00 -21.90
CA ASN A 841 -12.19 -43.81 -23.37
C ASN A 841 -10.89 -43.20 -23.87
N GLU A 842 -10.83 -42.90 -25.17
CA GLU A 842 -9.61 -42.27 -25.80
C GLU A 842 -9.24 -40.93 -25.15
N THR A 843 -10.24 -40.17 -24.67
CA THR A 843 -10.10 -38.81 -24.11
C THR A 843 -10.68 -38.67 -22.70
N THR A 844 -11.02 -39.77 -22.05
CA THR A 844 -11.61 -39.76 -20.69
C THR A 844 -10.92 -40.76 -19.78
N ALA A 845 -10.74 -40.35 -18.53
CA ALA A 845 -10.22 -41.22 -17.48
C ALA A 845 -10.93 -40.98 -16.16
N ARG A 846 -10.94 -42.05 -15.35
CA ARG A 846 -11.43 -42.04 -13.97
C ARG A 846 -10.23 -42.17 -13.03
N ILE A 847 -10.15 -41.24 -12.08
CA ILE A 847 -9.06 -41.13 -11.11
C ILE A 847 -9.65 -41.25 -9.73
N HIS A 848 -9.20 -42.27 -9.02
CA HIS A 848 -9.48 -42.49 -7.61
C HIS A 848 -8.29 -41.97 -6.81
N VAL A 849 -8.54 -41.19 -5.78
CA VAL A 849 -7.46 -40.68 -4.90
C VAL A 849 -7.97 -40.56 -3.46
N ARG A 850 -7.17 -41.06 -2.53
CA ARG A 850 -7.37 -40.96 -1.08
C ARG A 850 -6.05 -40.69 -0.38
N GLY A 851 -6.00 -39.70 0.48
CA GLY A 851 -4.87 -39.44 1.38
C GLY A 851 -5.14 -39.96 2.78
N ARG A 852 -4.13 -40.47 3.48
CA ARG A 852 -4.23 -40.89 4.87
C ARG A 852 -4.11 -39.66 5.78
N ASN A 853 -5.01 -39.57 6.80
CA ASN A 853 -5.06 -38.43 7.73
C ASN A 853 -4.98 -37.03 7.04
N THR A 854 -5.66 -36.92 5.93
CA THR A 854 -5.89 -35.66 5.23
C THR A 854 -7.25 -35.68 4.54
N ARG A 855 -7.75 -34.54 4.19
CA ARG A 855 -9.01 -34.36 3.45
C ARG A 855 -8.84 -33.45 2.21
N SER A 856 -7.54 -33.16 1.87
CA SER A 856 -7.17 -32.38 0.70
C SER A 856 -6.28 -33.18 -0.23
N CYS A 857 -6.72 -33.38 -1.46
CA CYS A 857 -5.92 -33.98 -2.52
C CYS A 857 -6.02 -33.18 -3.82
N ARG A 858 -5.10 -33.43 -4.74
CA ARG A 858 -5.01 -32.76 -6.03
C ARG A 858 -4.67 -33.72 -7.16
N VAL A 859 -5.11 -33.35 -8.34
CA VAL A 859 -4.71 -34.06 -9.57
C VAL A 859 -4.10 -33.02 -10.49
N TYR A 860 -2.86 -33.22 -10.89
CA TYR A 860 -2.14 -32.38 -11.84
C TYR A 860 -2.08 -33.05 -13.21
N PHE A 861 -2.20 -32.26 -14.26
CA PHE A 861 -2.13 -32.68 -15.65
C PHE A 861 -0.95 -31.94 -16.29
N ASP A 862 0.20 -32.66 -16.45
CA ASP A 862 1.48 -32.03 -16.74
C ASP A 862 1.67 -31.67 -18.20
N ASN A 863 1.08 -32.42 -19.14
CA ASN A 863 1.27 -32.24 -20.58
C ASN A 863 0.00 -31.83 -21.35
N ARG A 864 -1.20 -32.06 -20.81
CA ARG A 864 -2.47 -31.74 -21.49
C ARG A 864 -3.49 -31.20 -20.49
N PRO A 865 -4.07 -29.99 -20.71
CA PRO A 865 -5.13 -29.49 -19.88
C PRO A 865 -6.41 -30.30 -20.05
N ILE A 866 -7.22 -30.41 -19.01
CA ILE A 866 -8.56 -31.00 -19.05
C ILE A 866 -9.61 -29.92 -19.27
N HIS A 867 -10.64 -30.22 -20.03
CA HIS A 867 -11.74 -29.31 -20.36
C HIS A 867 -13.00 -29.59 -19.55
N LYS A 868 -13.06 -30.74 -18.93
CA LYS A 868 -14.16 -31.14 -18.06
C LYS A 868 -13.67 -32.04 -16.95
N TYR A 869 -14.21 -31.87 -15.74
CA TYR A 869 -14.08 -32.85 -14.67
C TYR A 869 -15.44 -33.04 -13.99
N THR A 870 -15.68 -34.24 -13.45
CA THR A 870 -16.92 -34.64 -12.80
C THR A 870 -16.57 -35.44 -11.56
N LEU A 871 -17.11 -35.04 -10.39
CA LEU A 871 -16.99 -35.85 -9.18
C LEU A 871 -18.12 -36.86 -9.14
N LEU A 872 -17.78 -38.08 -8.85
CA LEU A 872 -18.72 -39.21 -8.72
C LEU A 872 -18.92 -39.55 -7.25
N ASP A 873 -20.16 -39.87 -6.86
CA ASP A 873 -20.46 -40.38 -5.52
C ASP A 873 -20.53 -41.93 -5.56
N LEU A 874 -19.69 -42.57 -4.76
CA LEU A 874 -19.62 -44.04 -4.68
C LEU A 874 -20.78 -44.69 -3.93
N ARG A 875 -21.67 -43.88 -3.34
CA ARG A 875 -22.79 -44.43 -2.54
C ARG A 875 -23.95 -44.99 -3.37
N ASP A 876 -24.03 -44.59 -4.63
CA ASP A 876 -25.04 -45.09 -5.56
C ASP A 876 -24.40 -46.12 -6.49
N ASP A 877 -24.91 -47.32 -6.54
CA ASP A 877 -24.38 -48.47 -7.34
C ASP A 877 -24.21 -48.18 -8.85
N GLU A 878 -24.75 -47.08 -9.33
CA GLU A 878 -24.61 -46.60 -10.72
C GLU A 878 -23.62 -45.41 -10.90
N GLY A 879 -22.99 -44.94 -9.83
CA GLY A 879 -22.01 -43.84 -9.92
C GLY A 879 -22.62 -42.51 -10.44
N ALA A 880 -23.72 -42.06 -9.82
CA ALA A 880 -24.39 -40.82 -10.21
C ALA A 880 -23.44 -39.62 -10.08
N ALA A 881 -23.38 -38.80 -11.13
CA ALA A 881 -22.58 -37.58 -11.16
C ALA A 881 -23.07 -36.58 -10.12
N LYS A 882 -22.24 -36.29 -9.11
CA LYS A 882 -22.61 -35.35 -8.02
C LYS A 882 -22.34 -33.93 -8.39
N TYR A 883 -21.22 -33.69 -9.04
CA TYR A 883 -20.79 -32.35 -9.50
C TYR A 883 -20.03 -32.45 -10.82
N ALA A 884 -20.53 -31.77 -11.84
CA ALA A 884 -19.89 -31.74 -13.15
C ALA A 884 -19.41 -30.33 -13.49
N SER A 885 -18.26 -30.19 -14.15
CA SER A 885 -17.67 -28.93 -14.61
C SER A 885 -18.49 -28.21 -15.70
N SER A 886 -19.53 -28.86 -16.21
CA SER A 886 -20.50 -28.25 -17.13
C SER A 886 -21.90 -28.80 -16.79
N GLY A 887 -22.85 -27.90 -16.43
CA GLY A 887 -24.22 -28.27 -16.08
C GLY A 887 -24.54 -28.05 -14.59
N LYS A 888 -25.49 -28.81 -14.04
CA LYS A 888 -25.90 -28.70 -12.64
C LYS A 888 -24.71 -29.07 -11.72
N GLY A 889 -24.24 -28.12 -10.91
CA GLY A 889 -23.21 -28.30 -9.88
C GLY A 889 -21.97 -27.44 -10.00
N MET A 890 -21.72 -26.82 -11.15
CA MET A 890 -20.66 -25.80 -11.30
C MET A 890 -21.21 -24.42 -10.98
N GLN A 891 -20.45 -23.60 -10.26
CA GLN A 891 -20.86 -22.25 -9.92
C GLN A 891 -20.91 -21.38 -11.19
N PRO A 892 -22.05 -20.74 -11.51
CA PRO A 892 -22.20 -19.95 -12.71
C PRO A 892 -21.21 -18.79 -12.77
N GLY A 893 -20.59 -18.57 -13.94
CA GLY A 893 -19.55 -17.56 -14.14
C GLY A 893 -18.15 -17.98 -13.71
N TYR A 894 -18.01 -19.21 -13.18
CA TYR A 894 -16.73 -19.81 -12.80
C TYR A 894 -16.55 -21.19 -13.46
N GLU A 895 -17.03 -21.33 -14.69
CA GLU A 895 -16.90 -22.55 -15.47
C GLU A 895 -15.45 -22.76 -15.93
N VAL A 896 -15.10 -24.01 -16.27
CA VAL A 896 -13.78 -24.33 -16.82
C VAL A 896 -13.55 -23.51 -18.09
N PRO A 897 -12.42 -22.77 -18.19
CA PRO A 897 -12.14 -21.94 -19.34
C PRO A 897 -11.94 -22.79 -20.60
N PRO A 898 -12.15 -22.23 -21.81
CA PRO A 898 -11.90 -22.93 -23.08
C PRO A 898 -10.48 -23.47 -23.24
N THR A 899 -9.52 -22.86 -22.57
CA THR A 899 -8.12 -23.33 -22.55
C THR A 899 -7.91 -24.57 -21.69
N GLY A 900 -8.92 -24.99 -20.95
CA GLY A 900 -8.83 -26.06 -19.98
C GLY A 900 -8.12 -25.68 -18.69
N VAL A 901 -8.06 -26.60 -17.73
CA VAL A 901 -7.34 -26.48 -16.47
C VAL A 901 -6.27 -27.57 -16.36
N THR A 902 -5.17 -27.26 -15.67
CA THR A 902 -4.04 -28.17 -15.46
C THR A 902 -4.00 -28.79 -14.08
N GLU A 903 -4.91 -28.39 -13.21
CA GLU A 903 -5.00 -28.88 -11.83
C GLU A 903 -6.46 -28.97 -11.39
N VAL A 904 -6.80 -30.03 -10.64
CA VAL A 904 -8.09 -30.18 -9.92
C VAL A 904 -7.79 -30.36 -8.45
N ARG A 905 -8.37 -29.52 -7.61
CA ARG A 905 -8.23 -29.49 -6.16
C ARG A 905 -9.49 -30.03 -5.53
N LEU A 906 -9.32 -30.93 -4.57
CA LEU A 906 -10.39 -31.69 -3.96
C LEU A 906 -10.30 -31.55 -2.45
N TRP A 907 -11.36 -31.07 -1.82
CA TRP A 907 -11.45 -31.00 -0.36
C TRP A 907 -12.78 -31.50 0.13
N SER A 908 -12.76 -32.29 1.22
CA SER A 908 -13.97 -32.87 1.86
C SER A 908 -13.99 -32.58 3.37
N ARG A 909 -15.18 -32.46 3.92
CA ARG A 909 -15.39 -32.42 5.38
C ARG A 909 -15.00 -33.74 6.05
N THR A 910 -15.08 -34.86 5.31
CA THR A 910 -14.79 -36.21 5.81
C THR A 910 -13.29 -36.50 5.67
N TRP A 911 -12.65 -36.82 6.77
CA TRP A 911 -11.26 -37.25 6.79
C TRP A 911 -11.07 -38.53 5.97
N GLU A 912 -9.97 -38.62 5.25
CA GLU A 912 -9.60 -39.77 4.41
C GLU A 912 -10.68 -40.17 3.38
N LYS A 913 -11.47 -39.19 2.90
CA LYS A 913 -12.43 -39.46 1.85
C LYS A 913 -11.73 -39.88 0.57
N GLU A 914 -12.27 -40.95 -0.06
CA GLU A 914 -11.88 -41.28 -1.43
C GLU A 914 -12.62 -40.35 -2.39
N PHE A 915 -11.87 -39.63 -3.20
CA PHE A 915 -12.39 -38.83 -4.29
C PHE A 915 -12.34 -39.64 -5.58
N VAL A 916 -13.43 -39.62 -6.33
CA VAL A 916 -13.51 -40.21 -7.67
C VAL A 916 -13.80 -39.12 -8.67
N VAL A 917 -12.84 -38.85 -9.51
CA VAL A 917 -12.90 -37.77 -10.51
C VAL A 917 -12.82 -38.34 -11.89
N GLU A 918 -13.86 -38.11 -12.70
CA GLU A 918 -13.81 -38.37 -14.13
C GLU A 918 -13.39 -37.11 -14.87
N VAL A 919 -12.40 -37.21 -15.74
CA VAL A 919 -11.80 -36.11 -16.45
C VAL A 919 -11.85 -36.33 -17.95
N ASP A 920 -12.11 -35.22 -18.68
CA ASP A 920 -12.12 -35.18 -20.14
C ASP A 920 -11.07 -34.20 -20.67
N TRP A 921 -10.30 -34.63 -21.66
CA TRP A 921 -9.34 -33.77 -22.38
C TRP A 921 -9.61 -33.77 -23.88
N GLN A 922 -9.07 -32.81 -24.61
CA GLN A 922 -9.18 -32.80 -26.06
C GLN A 922 -8.28 -33.88 -26.67
N GLY A 923 -8.81 -34.64 -27.60
CA GLY A 923 -8.02 -35.55 -28.43
C GLY A 923 -6.99 -34.78 -29.28
N PRO A 924 -6.00 -35.48 -29.82
CA PRO A 924 -4.99 -34.87 -30.67
C PRO A 924 -5.62 -34.09 -31.81
N ALA A 925 -5.13 -32.89 -32.11
CA ALA A 925 -5.57 -32.11 -33.25
C ALA A 925 -5.21 -32.81 -34.57
N SER A 926 -5.99 -32.56 -35.63
CA SER A 926 -5.76 -33.17 -36.94
C SER A 926 -4.36 -32.89 -37.52
N ASP A 927 -3.72 -31.81 -37.07
CA ASP A 927 -2.44 -31.33 -37.55
C ASP A 927 -1.22 -31.82 -36.73
N GLU A 928 -1.48 -32.55 -35.60
CA GLU A 928 -0.38 -33.09 -34.80
C GLU A 928 0.38 -34.22 -35.50
N THR A 929 1.68 -34.27 -35.24
CA THR A 929 2.54 -35.33 -35.76
C THR A 929 2.16 -36.70 -35.18
N VAL A 930 2.54 -37.82 -35.86
CA VAL A 930 2.25 -39.17 -35.36
C VAL A 930 2.83 -39.42 -33.99
N ALA A 931 3.95 -38.81 -33.63
CA ALA A 931 4.57 -38.89 -32.31
C ALA A 931 3.76 -38.11 -31.25
N GLU A 932 3.20 -36.94 -31.58
CA GLU A 932 2.33 -36.16 -30.71
C GLU A 932 0.95 -36.81 -30.52
N LYS A 933 0.43 -37.45 -31.58
CA LYS A 933 -0.82 -38.23 -31.51
C LYS A 933 -0.74 -39.45 -30.60
N SER A 934 0.45 -40.00 -30.39
CA SER A 934 0.68 -41.15 -29.51
C SER A 934 1.10 -40.74 -28.08
N ALA A 935 1.23 -39.44 -27.78
CA ALA A 935 1.59 -38.97 -26.45
C ALA A 935 0.51 -39.33 -25.45
N CYS A 936 0.88 -40.11 -24.46
CA CYS A 936 0.04 -40.42 -23.30
C CYS A 936 -0.24 -39.17 -22.50
N MET A 937 -1.38 -39.13 -21.77
CA MET A 937 -1.64 -38.15 -20.74
C MET A 937 -0.69 -38.41 -19.56
N GLU A 938 0.13 -37.43 -19.21
CA GLU A 938 0.99 -37.49 -18.04
C GLU A 938 0.45 -36.58 -16.95
N GLY A 939 0.49 -37.07 -15.71
CA GLY A 939 0.03 -36.28 -14.57
C GLY A 939 0.52 -36.85 -13.23
N ARG A 940 0.05 -36.23 -12.17
CA ARG A 940 0.38 -36.61 -10.80
C ARG A 940 -0.86 -36.52 -9.93
N VAL A 941 -1.01 -37.47 -9.03
CA VAL A 941 -1.93 -37.38 -7.88
C VAL A 941 -1.11 -36.93 -6.67
N ALA A 942 -1.62 -35.96 -5.92
CA ALA A 942 -0.97 -35.43 -4.74
C ALA A 942 -1.99 -35.28 -3.61
N CYS A 943 -1.55 -35.43 -2.36
CA CYS A 943 -2.33 -35.04 -1.19
C CYS A 943 -1.44 -34.18 -0.27
N GLU A 944 -2.08 -33.37 0.57
CA GLU A 944 -1.42 -32.33 1.36
C GLU A 944 -1.69 -32.48 2.85
N TRP A 945 -0.69 -32.12 3.64
CA TRP A 945 -0.75 -32.06 5.10
C TRP A 945 -0.34 -30.69 5.56
N VAL A 946 -1.11 -30.11 6.46
CA VAL A 946 -0.96 -28.73 6.93
C VAL A 946 -0.70 -28.66 8.44
N GLU A 947 -0.99 -29.70 9.19
CA GLU A 947 -0.84 -29.71 10.64
C GLU A 947 0.62 -29.79 11.03
N TYR A 948 1.00 -28.90 11.95
CA TYR A 948 2.33 -28.83 12.48
C TYR A 948 2.30 -28.30 13.91
N GLU A 949 2.85 -29.08 14.83
CA GLU A 949 3.10 -28.68 16.20
C GLU A 949 4.61 -28.58 16.43
N SER A 950 5.12 -27.37 16.57
CA SER A 950 6.53 -27.14 16.91
C SER A 950 6.72 -27.17 18.42
N GLY A 951 7.70 -27.94 18.89
CA GLY A 951 8.18 -27.87 20.27
C GLY A 951 8.83 -26.51 20.61
N LEU A 952 9.13 -25.69 19.60
CA LEU A 952 9.72 -24.36 19.74
C LEU A 952 8.66 -23.24 19.83
N VAL A 953 7.40 -23.52 19.59
CA VAL A 953 6.32 -22.57 19.84
C VAL A 953 6.13 -22.48 21.34
N ASP A 954 6.55 -21.37 21.93
CA ASP A 954 6.33 -21.06 23.33
C ASP A 954 4.81 -20.92 23.56
N ASN A 955 4.18 -21.98 24.06
CA ASN A 955 2.78 -22.03 24.43
C ASN A 955 2.59 -21.20 25.70
N GLY A 956 2.87 -19.87 25.57
CA GLY A 956 2.77 -18.92 26.65
C GLY A 956 1.44 -19.02 27.37
N SER A 957 1.45 -19.62 28.54
CA SER A 957 0.57 -19.35 29.69
C SER A 957 -0.91 -19.71 29.64
N LEU A 958 -1.42 -20.40 28.68
CA LEU A 958 -2.73 -21.04 28.79
C LEU A 958 -2.47 -22.51 29.14
N GLY A 959 -2.68 -22.91 30.37
CA GLY A 959 -2.56 -24.28 30.87
C GLY A 959 -3.44 -25.32 30.16
N LEU A 960 -3.55 -25.18 28.84
CA LEU A 960 -4.09 -26.11 27.89
C LEU A 960 -3.04 -27.18 27.65
N ASP A 961 -3.30 -28.24 28.26
CA ASP A 961 -2.74 -29.59 28.31
C ASP A 961 -1.58 -29.94 27.37
N ASN A 962 -0.73 -30.82 27.92
CA ASN A 962 0.38 -31.54 27.28
C ASN A 962 0.04 -32.17 25.90
N ALA A 963 -1.23 -32.23 25.50
CA ALA A 963 -1.69 -32.70 24.19
C ALA A 963 -1.10 -31.93 23.00
N ALA A 964 -0.83 -30.64 23.17
CA ALA A 964 -0.19 -29.82 22.13
C ALA A 964 1.27 -30.20 21.88
N ARG A 965 1.93 -30.90 22.82
CA ARG A 965 3.31 -31.38 22.65
C ARG A 965 3.41 -32.66 21.84
N ASP A 966 2.29 -33.33 21.65
CA ASP A 966 2.19 -34.65 20.99
C ASP A 966 1.58 -34.58 19.59
N GLY A 967 1.37 -33.37 19.05
CA GLY A 967 0.85 -33.16 17.71
C GLY A 967 1.77 -33.68 16.57
N PRO A 968 1.25 -33.77 15.35
CA PRO A 968 2.02 -34.22 14.19
C PRO A 968 3.17 -33.25 13.93
N LYS A 969 4.36 -33.80 13.63
CA LYS A 969 5.59 -33.02 13.42
C LYS A 969 6.12 -33.22 12.01
N ILE A 970 6.68 -32.16 11.47
CA ILE A 970 7.38 -32.18 10.19
C ILE A 970 8.88 -32.00 10.48
N PRO A 971 9.68 -33.10 10.54
CA PRO A 971 11.07 -33.03 10.96
C PRO A 971 11.95 -32.06 10.16
N ALA A 972 11.67 -31.90 8.88
CA ALA A 972 12.35 -30.92 8.03
C ALA A 972 12.04 -29.47 8.43
N LEU A 973 10.79 -29.20 8.83
CA LEU A 973 10.41 -27.87 9.32
C LEU A 973 10.99 -27.59 10.72
N GLU A 974 10.98 -28.60 11.60
CA GLU A 974 11.65 -28.50 12.92
C GLU A 974 13.12 -28.16 12.79
N GLU A 975 13.84 -28.81 11.86
CA GLU A 975 15.23 -28.48 11.59
C GLU A 975 15.36 -27.01 11.16
N VAL A 976 14.55 -26.56 10.19
CA VAL A 976 14.61 -25.18 9.71
C VAL A 976 14.32 -24.20 10.85
N LEU A 977 13.29 -24.42 11.65
CA LEU A 977 12.93 -23.54 12.77
C LEU A 977 14.01 -23.50 13.87
N THR A 978 14.69 -24.64 14.12
CA THR A 978 15.75 -24.73 15.12
C THR A 978 16.99 -23.93 14.75
N PHE A 979 17.36 -23.93 13.46
CA PHE A 979 18.59 -23.30 12.98
C PHE A 979 18.36 -21.95 12.32
N LEU A 980 17.10 -21.48 12.26
CA LEU A 980 16.76 -20.18 11.70
C LEU A 980 17.21 -19.05 12.63
N PRO A 981 17.89 -18.01 12.13
CA PRO A 981 18.25 -16.85 12.95
C PRO A 981 17.00 -16.06 13.38
N GLU A 982 17.07 -15.37 14.52
CA GLU A 982 15.94 -14.61 15.10
C GLU A 982 15.36 -13.53 14.18
N TRP A 983 16.14 -13.05 13.21
CA TRP A 983 15.68 -12.05 12.22
C TRP A 983 14.97 -12.66 11.00
N ALA A 984 14.75 -13.98 10.98
CA ALA A 984 14.03 -14.66 9.91
C ALA A 984 12.86 -15.50 10.47
N VAL A 985 11.84 -15.71 9.65
CA VAL A 985 10.64 -16.44 10.02
C VAL A 985 10.11 -17.24 8.84
N ILE A 986 9.45 -18.37 9.12
CA ILE A 986 8.84 -19.21 8.10
C ILE A 986 7.39 -18.79 7.85
N SER A 987 6.99 -18.87 6.58
CA SER A 987 5.63 -18.81 6.07
C SER A 987 5.38 -20.00 5.14
N LYS A 988 4.13 -20.30 4.85
CA LYS A 988 3.76 -21.36 3.89
C LYS A 988 4.16 -20.99 2.46
N ALA A 989 4.71 -21.92 1.70
CA ALA A 989 5.00 -21.71 0.28
C ALA A 989 3.76 -21.95 -0.60
N THR A 990 2.98 -22.96 -0.25
CA THR A 990 1.74 -23.40 -0.91
C THR A 990 0.69 -23.71 0.17
N ASP A 991 -0.43 -24.28 -0.21
CA ASP A 991 -1.54 -24.59 0.69
C ASP A 991 -1.11 -25.64 1.76
N GLY A 992 -0.29 -26.63 1.40
CA GLY A 992 0.27 -27.66 2.32
C GLY A 992 1.71 -27.36 2.74
N LEU A 993 2.06 -27.70 4.00
CA LEU A 993 3.46 -27.75 4.45
C LEU A 993 4.19 -28.97 3.88
N VAL A 994 3.46 -30.08 3.73
CA VAL A 994 3.92 -31.30 3.08
C VAL A 994 3.02 -31.62 1.92
N GLU A 995 3.60 -31.93 0.77
CA GLU A 995 2.92 -32.48 -0.40
C GLU A 995 3.56 -33.82 -0.75
N ALA A 996 2.80 -34.90 -0.64
CA ALA A 996 3.23 -36.17 -1.19
C ALA A 996 2.53 -36.40 -2.52
N TRP A 997 3.25 -36.87 -3.54
CA TRP A 997 2.70 -37.07 -4.88
C TRP A 997 3.27 -38.34 -5.56
N ALA A 998 2.48 -38.90 -6.44
CA ALA A 998 2.86 -40.00 -7.29
C ALA A 998 2.51 -39.71 -8.76
N PRO A 999 3.38 -40.04 -9.73
CA PRO A 999 3.09 -39.85 -11.13
C PRO A 999 2.15 -40.91 -11.66
N PHE A 1000 1.38 -40.57 -12.69
CA PHE A 1000 0.62 -41.50 -13.50
C PHE A 1000 0.78 -41.20 -14.99
N VAL A 1001 0.56 -42.25 -15.81
CA VAL A 1001 0.55 -42.15 -17.27
C VAL A 1001 -0.67 -42.93 -17.78
N LEU A 1002 -1.45 -42.28 -18.68
CA LEU A 1002 -2.68 -42.81 -19.27
C LEU A 1002 -2.55 -43.15 -20.76
#